data_05db5162ff4fb94927eaede3c4af9b05
#
_entry.id   05db5162ff4fb94927eaede3c4af9b05
#
_cell.length_a   1.000
_cell.length_b   1.000
_cell.length_c   1.000
_cell.angle_alpha   90.00
_cell.angle_beta   90.00
_cell.angle_gamma   90.00
#
_symmetry.space_group_name_H-M   'P 1'
#
loop_
_entity.id
_entity.type
_entity.pdbx_description
1 polymer ?
#
loop_
_entity_poly.entity_id
_entity_poly.type
_entity_poly.pdbx_seq_one_letter_code
_entity_poly.pdbx_strand_id
1 'polypeptide(L)'
;MRVSFILAIAYLKKQKGRTLSLITSIALAVILVFAFNVVPESKNKHDIKEAYKKFSDYHVEYSNINLETVNQLKNDKNIKVINDVINLGNAVSNKGVSISLNSYSSGFIDSYGYKLIKGNEPKNENEIIVEEKALKEMGLSYELGQSIDFNIIKNYIDENNQNQIYSREKSFKLVGILKKPDGFYDENLYYKVKAFTKYTENQSILPKKLINHSGVLKFITSIDMADKVIAKYKLDDENFMINVQLNEAIQNYEMCRGENIKLTNKLIPMVAATLVIYNIFNIILIDMTRQIGMLRSIGMTKKNVRCMICIQSFLVLIIGLAVGFLLGTLASYVGLRSIHNEPIGVYISKGSIIEPLSMAVISVAISSIFIIYKCGKISPIEAIRSTNSSKSVKKDKFYHKFIRKVFGITGYMAYKNIWRYKTRTILSIFSISMTGFLFITNMVAFRQYDKNVDSLSPIISEMGESDIILSHNYNNSSEYFNEYTDDEVSKISDIDGVSKLTRSMNVTGYLNSNKENISDYYKQYNSLDKDESNLEIEIAIKGYDKSTLKKLEKYLEDGNIENLREDGDIKSAIVSNYFYSGEAISTDTSTLKKLKVGDIIEARIPVVNGKEVKYVNQKIKVVGLLKPDYVLNAEGGKDSNFQVILDKNSFKQATGKKGFNNIYIKLQKDKEEEEVVSNVKEIINENRFKEMESKYENRKLSTEGNEKLKKEVLVSVVLTMVISSINIVCIVTTSIMIRVKEISTLRSIGMSMKNIKKMILKESIIYGILSSIIAGIFSSYDTYKNMQRANETFSKGLGIKQAYEFNIPAVEILQFGVAAILICVVAGYLANNRVSKLSIVEGLRNEE
;
A
#
# COMPACT_ATOMS: atom_id res chain seq x y z
N MET A 1 -26.72 -15.16 47.96
CA MET A 1 -25.59 -14.52 47.25
C MET A 1 -24.30 -14.52 48.04
N ARG A 2 -24.27 -14.14 49.31
CA ARG A 2 -23.04 -14.06 50.15
C ARG A 2 -22.29 -15.36 50.20
N VAL A 3 -22.96 -16.50 50.43
CA VAL A 3 -22.33 -17.86 50.47
C VAL A 3 -21.76 -18.24 49.11
N SER A 4 -22.48 -17.98 47.97
CA SER A 4 -21.98 -18.29 46.64
C SER A 4 -20.75 -17.48 46.24
N PHE A 5 -20.65 -16.23 46.72
CA PHE A 5 -19.50 -15.35 46.53
C PHE A 5 -18.25 -15.86 47.29
N ILE A 6 -18.42 -16.20 48.59
CA ILE A 6 -17.33 -16.73 49.42
C ILE A 6 -16.79 -18.05 48.84
N LEU A 7 -17.67 -18.94 48.42
CA LEU A 7 -17.32 -20.21 47.78
C LEU A 7 -16.62 -19.98 46.45
N ALA A 8 -17.10 -19.04 45.63
CA ALA A 8 -16.46 -18.73 44.34
C ALA A 8 -15.00 -18.31 44.51
N ILE A 9 -14.73 -17.40 45.45
CA ILE A 9 -13.37 -16.94 45.75
C ILE A 9 -12.51 -18.06 46.36
N ALA A 10 -13.05 -18.86 47.28
CA ALA A 10 -12.35 -19.98 47.90
C ALA A 10 -11.89 -21.01 46.84
N TYR A 11 -12.79 -21.32 45.87
CA TYR A 11 -12.45 -22.21 44.76
C TYR A 11 -11.37 -21.64 43.84
N LEU A 12 -11.44 -20.37 43.46
CA LEU A 12 -10.41 -19.73 42.67
C LEU A 12 -9.06 -19.72 43.35
N LYS A 13 -9.02 -19.49 44.66
CA LYS A 13 -7.78 -19.51 45.47
C LYS A 13 -7.24 -20.93 45.67
N LYS A 14 -8.10 -21.93 45.90
CA LYS A 14 -7.67 -23.34 46.11
C LYS A 14 -7.14 -23.96 44.82
N GLN A 15 -7.71 -23.59 43.67
CA GLN A 15 -7.35 -24.15 42.34
C GLN A 15 -6.51 -23.19 41.51
N LYS A 16 -5.38 -22.70 42.09
CA LYS A 16 -4.52 -21.67 41.47
C LYS A 16 -4.12 -21.98 40.02
N GLY A 17 -3.75 -23.21 39.71
CA GLY A 17 -3.32 -23.60 38.34
C GLY A 17 -4.41 -23.45 37.29
N ARG A 18 -5.65 -23.79 37.65
CA ARG A 18 -6.81 -23.66 36.73
C ARG A 18 -7.24 -22.21 36.58
N THR A 19 -7.28 -21.48 37.68
CA THR A 19 -7.57 -20.05 37.68
C THR A 19 -6.58 -19.30 36.80
N LEU A 20 -5.29 -19.61 36.93
CA LEU A 20 -4.24 -19.04 36.12
C LEU A 20 -4.45 -19.38 34.62
N SER A 21 -4.76 -20.64 34.30
CA SER A 21 -5.01 -21.04 32.91
C SER A 21 -6.21 -20.31 32.29
N LEU A 22 -7.27 -20.05 33.05
CA LEU A 22 -8.40 -19.25 32.58
C LEU A 22 -8.03 -17.79 32.36
N ILE A 23 -7.35 -17.18 33.33
CA ILE A 23 -6.90 -15.77 33.22
C ILE A 23 -5.97 -15.61 32.03
N THR A 24 -4.97 -16.50 31.87
CA THR A 24 -4.03 -16.44 30.76
C THR A 24 -4.72 -16.62 29.42
N SER A 25 -5.73 -17.47 29.32
CA SER A 25 -6.47 -17.66 28.06
C SER A 25 -7.26 -16.44 27.64
N ILE A 26 -7.96 -15.81 28.60
CA ILE A 26 -8.70 -14.57 28.34
C ILE A 26 -7.70 -13.44 28.00
N ALA A 27 -6.63 -13.33 28.78
CA ALA A 27 -5.61 -12.32 28.52
C ALA A 27 -4.99 -12.46 27.13
N LEU A 28 -4.62 -13.67 26.73
CA LEU A 28 -4.05 -13.93 25.40
C LEU A 28 -5.04 -13.62 24.27
N ALA A 29 -6.28 -13.99 24.44
CA ALA A 29 -7.33 -13.68 23.46
C ALA A 29 -7.51 -12.15 23.32
N VAL A 30 -7.49 -11.45 24.44
CA VAL A 30 -7.57 -9.97 24.47
C VAL A 30 -6.33 -9.35 23.85
N ILE A 31 -5.12 -9.81 24.20
CA ILE A 31 -3.87 -9.33 23.60
C ILE A 31 -3.91 -9.47 22.08
N LEU A 32 -4.36 -10.63 21.57
CA LEU A 32 -4.44 -10.88 20.14
C LEU A 32 -5.33 -9.83 19.44
N VAL A 33 -6.59 -9.73 19.85
CA VAL A 33 -7.55 -8.84 19.19
C VAL A 33 -7.17 -7.38 19.39
N PHE A 34 -6.68 -7.02 20.57
CA PHE A 34 -6.24 -5.65 20.90
C PHE A 34 -5.02 -5.23 20.07
N ALA A 35 -3.97 -6.06 20.00
CA ALA A 35 -2.77 -5.73 19.24
C ALA A 35 -3.05 -5.68 17.72
N PHE A 36 -3.89 -6.58 17.20
CA PHE A 36 -4.31 -6.55 15.79
C PHE A 36 -5.08 -5.28 15.40
N ASN A 37 -5.76 -4.64 16.35
CA ASN A 37 -6.44 -3.37 16.13
C ASN A 37 -5.51 -2.17 16.35
N VAL A 38 -4.75 -2.16 17.45
CA VAL A 38 -3.98 -1.00 17.89
C VAL A 38 -2.74 -0.76 17.03
N VAL A 39 -2.03 -1.81 16.58
CA VAL A 39 -0.79 -1.65 15.81
C VAL A 39 -1.05 -0.98 14.45
N PRO A 40 -1.96 -1.47 13.59
CA PRO A 40 -2.27 -0.80 12.33
C PRO A 40 -2.87 0.60 12.52
N GLU A 41 -3.76 0.77 13.51
CA GLU A 41 -4.40 2.07 13.77
C GLU A 41 -3.40 3.13 14.23
N SER A 42 -2.47 2.76 15.11
CA SER A 42 -1.42 3.68 15.58
C SER A 42 -0.47 4.09 14.46
N LYS A 43 -0.06 3.11 13.63
CA LYS A 43 0.77 3.37 12.46
C LYS A 43 0.08 4.33 11.50
N ASN A 44 -1.13 4.00 11.06
CA ASN A 44 -1.84 4.80 10.05
C ASN A 44 -2.10 6.22 10.55
N LYS A 45 -2.38 6.39 11.85
CA LYS A 45 -2.49 7.73 12.43
C LYS A 45 -1.18 8.50 12.42
N HIS A 46 -0.06 7.81 12.63
CA HIS A 46 1.26 8.40 12.47
C HIS A 46 1.52 8.80 11.01
N ASP A 47 1.23 7.91 10.06
CA ASP A 47 1.42 8.15 8.63
C ASP A 47 0.59 9.34 8.13
N ILE A 48 -0.67 9.46 8.57
CA ILE A 48 -1.49 10.65 8.29
C ILE A 48 -0.84 11.92 8.84
N LYS A 49 -0.34 11.88 10.08
CA LYS A 49 0.31 13.04 10.69
C LYS A 49 1.57 13.45 9.93
N GLU A 50 2.35 12.50 9.49
CA GLU A 50 3.52 12.75 8.65
C GLU A 50 3.12 13.22 7.25
N ALA A 51 2.04 12.66 6.65
CA ALA A 51 1.51 13.14 5.39
C ALA A 51 1.06 14.62 5.45
N TYR A 52 0.35 15.00 6.51
CA TYR A 52 0.01 16.42 6.73
C TYR A 52 1.24 17.33 6.88
N LYS A 53 2.30 16.85 7.50
CA LYS A 53 3.55 17.63 7.59
C LYS A 53 4.26 17.76 6.26
N LYS A 54 4.30 16.66 5.47
CA LYS A 54 5.02 16.60 4.21
C LYS A 54 4.24 17.23 3.05
N PHE A 55 2.94 16.95 2.94
CA PHE A 55 2.10 17.26 1.78
C PHE A 55 1.06 18.33 2.04
N SER A 56 1.13 19.02 3.21
CA SER A 56 0.26 20.13 3.58
C SER A 56 -1.18 19.74 3.94
N ASP A 57 -1.96 20.72 4.42
CA ASP A 57 -3.29 20.51 4.98
C ASP A 57 -4.39 20.94 3.98
N TYR A 58 -4.31 20.45 2.74
CA TYR A 58 -5.36 20.63 1.74
C TYR A 58 -5.72 19.28 1.08
N HIS A 59 -6.94 19.20 0.55
CA HIS A 59 -7.43 17.96 -0.08
C HIS A 59 -7.28 17.98 -1.60
N VAL A 60 -7.49 19.14 -2.23
CA VAL A 60 -7.44 19.31 -3.68
C VAL A 60 -6.70 20.60 -4.02
N GLU A 61 -5.86 20.56 -5.03
CA GLU A 61 -5.32 21.73 -5.73
C GLU A 61 -6.13 21.93 -7.02
N TYR A 62 -6.64 23.13 -7.22
CA TYR A 62 -7.31 23.50 -8.46
C TYR A 62 -6.47 24.49 -9.26
N SER A 63 -6.57 24.42 -10.59
CA SER A 63 -5.81 25.26 -11.50
C SER A 63 -6.67 25.68 -12.69
N ASN A 64 -6.34 26.85 -13.24
CA ASN A 64 -6.87 27.34 -14.52
C ASN A 64 -8.40 27.46 -14.60
N ILE A 65 -9.04 27.88 -13.50
CA ILE A 65 -10.50 28.12 -13.45
C ILE A 65 -10.84 29.61 -13.46
N ASN A 66 -12.05 29.93 -13.86
CA ASN A 66 -12.51 31.33 -13.90
C ASN A 66 -12.97 31.80 -12.51
N LEU A 67 -13.05 33.12 -12.33
CA LEU A 67 -13.46 33.76 -11.08
C LEU A 67 -14.88 33.40 -10.65
N GLU A 68 -15.79 33.14 -11.58
CA GLU A 68 -17.17 32.76 -11.30
C GLU A 68 -17.22 31.40 -10.60
N THR A 69 -16.48 30.43 -11.13
CA THR A 69 -16.33 29.09 -10.53
C THR A 69 -15.69 29.18 -9.13
N VAL A 70 -14.65 30.00 -8.94
CA VAL A 70 -14.07 30.23 -7.61
C VAL A 70 -15.10 30.76 -6.63
N ASN A 71 -15.93 31.71 -7.05
CA ASN A 71 -16.99 32.27 -6.20
C ASN A 71 -18.08 31.24 -5.87
N GLN A 72 -18.42 30.37 -6.82
CA GLN A 72 -19.34 29.26 -6.56
C GLN A 72 -18.74 28.26 -5.55
N LEU A 73 -17.47 27.92 -5.67
CA LEU A 73 -16.76 27.04 -4.71
C LEU A 73 -16.66 27.68 -3.32
N LYS A 74 -16.42 28.99 -3.21
CA LYS A 74 -16.42 29.73 -1.93
C LYS A 74 -17.73 29.63 -1.17
N ASN A 75 -18.84 29.53 -1.89
CA ASN A 75 -20.18 29.45 -1.31
C ASN A 75 -20.67 27.99 -1.06
N ASP A 76 -19.87 26.99 -1.40
CA ASP A 76 -20.24 25.58 -1.19
C ASP A 76 -20.10 25.18 0.28
N LYS A 77 -21.20 24.64 0.85
CA LYS A 77 -21.28 24.22 2.26
C LYS A 77 -20.34 23.04 2.60
N ASN A 78 -19.84 22.32 1.61
CA ASN A 78 -18.94 21.20 1.82
C ASN A 78 -17.48 21.63 1.89
N ILE A 79 -17.17 22.87 1.48
CA ILE A 79 -15.81 23.41 1.47
C ILE A 79 -15.56 24.17 2.77
N LYS A 80 -14.53 23.76 3.48
CA LYS A 80 -14.12 24.37 4.75
C LYS A 80 -13.19 25.56 4.53
N VAL A 81 -12.22 25.39 3.62
CA VAL A 81 -11.21 26.40 3.28
C VAL A 81 -11.02 26.39 1.78
N ILE A 82 -10.97 27.57 1.19
CA ILE A 82 -10.51 27.82 -0.16
C ILE A 82 -9.54 28.97 -0.12
N ASN A 83 -8.33 28.73 -0.61
CA ASN A 83 -7.31 29.76 -0.73
C ASN A 83 -6.95 29.92 -2.19
N ASP A 84 -7.25 31.09 -2.70
CA ASP A 84 -7.17 31.44 -4.12
C ASP A 84 -5.84 32.11 -4.45
N VAL A 85 -5.36 31.79 -5.63
CA VAL A 85 -4.09 32.26 -6.20
C VAL A 85 -4.30 32.58 -7.68
N ILE A 86 -3.73 33.67 -8.16
CA ILE A 86 -3.63 33.94 -9.60
C ILE A 86 -2.29 33.39 -10.09
N ASN A 87 -2.33 32.45 -11.00
CA ASN A 87 -1.13 31.99 -11.69
C ASN A 87 -0.69 33.03 -12.73
N LEU A 88 0.44 33.67 -12.48
CA LEU A 88 1.02 34.68 -13.34
C LEU A 88 1.88 34.08 -14.48
N GLY A 89 2.07 32.76 -14.48
CA GLY A 89 2.87 32.04 -15.47
C GLY A 89 4.22 31.56 -14.91
N ASN A 90 5.11 31.22 -15.82
CA ASN A 90 6.46 30.78 -15.49
C ASN A 90 7.43 31.96 -15.53
N ALA A 91 8.05 32.26 -14.41
CA ALA A 91 9.10 33.24 -14.33
C ALA A 91 10.47 32.60 -14.58
N VAL A 92 11.08 32.91 -15.71
CA VAL A 92 12.38 32.37 -16.13
C VAL A 92 13.47 33.36 -15.76
N SER A 93 14.42 32.95 -14.96
CA SER A 93 15.58 33.77 -14.56
C SER A 93 16.59 33.89 -15.68
N ASN A 94 17.53 34.84 -15.54
CA ASN A 94 18.63 35.01 -16.51
C ASN A 94 19.53 33.77 -16.68
N LYS A 95 19.48 32.81 -15.70
CA LYS A 95 20.19 31.54 -15.76
C LYS A 95 19.31 30.40 -16.30
N GLY A 96 18.11 30.68 -16.80
CA GLY A 96 17.19 29.68 -17.35
C GLY A 96 16.35 28.91 -16.32
N VAL A 97 16.47 29.23 -15.00
CA VAL A 97 15.62 28.61 -13.97
C VAL A 97 14.19 29.10 -14.17
N SER A 98 13.26 28.18 -14.30
CA SER A 98 11.83 28.45 -14.42
C SER A 98 11.12 28.16 -13.11
N ILE A 99 10.46 29.14 -12.53
CA ILE A 99 9.67 29.02 -11.31
C ILE A 99 8.22 29.40 -11.61
N SER A 100 7.27 28.77 -10.90
CA SER A 100 5.86 29.17 -11.00
C SER A 100 5.66 30.48 -10.24
N LEU A 101 5.34 31.56 -10.93
CA LEU A 101 5.05 32.84 -10.32
C LEU A 101 3.57 33.00 -10.04
N ASN A 102 3.23 33.30 -8.81
CA ASN A 102 1.85 33.37 -8.37
C ASN A 102 1.59 34.62 -7.55
N SER A 103 0.36 35.14 -7.64
CA SER A 103 -0.15 36.17 -6.75
C SER A 103 -1.16 35.56 -5.80
N TYR A 104 -0.99 35.68 -4.47
CA TYR A 104 -1.73 34.92 -3.49
C TYR A 104 -2.59 35.77 -2.54
N SER A 105 -3.72 35.20 -2.12
CA SER A 105 -4.56 35.71 -1.05
C SER A 105 -4.03 35.30 0.34
N SER A 106 -4.42 36.04 1.39
CA SER A 106 -4.02 35.71 2.76
C SER A 106 -4.44 34.29 3.16
N GLY A 107 -3.55 33.58 3.88
CA GLY A 107 -3.78 32.19 4.34
C GLY A 107 -3.33 31.10 3.37
N PHE A 108 -3.00 31.43 2.12
CA PHE A 108 -2.51 30.44 1.15
C PHE A 108 -1.18 29.82 1.57
N ILE A 109 -0.25 30.63 2.04
CA ILE A 109 1.09 30.20 2.45
C ILE A 109 1.01 29.14 3.55
N ASP A 110 0.19 29.36 4.58
CA ASP A 110 -0.01 28.39 5.67
C ASP A 110 -0.72 27.12 5.19
N SER A 111 -1.78 27.25 4.39
CA SER A 111 -2.54 26.10 3.88
C SER A 111 -1.74 25.22 2.96
N TYR A 112 -0.83 25.80 2.19
CA TYR A 112 0.09 25.09 1.32
C TYR A 112 1.33 24.55 2.07
N GLY A 113 1.43 24.83 3.38
CA GLY A 113 2.46 24.30 4.27
C GLY A 113 3.81 25.00 4.18
N TYR A 114 3.86 26.21 3.60
CA TYR A 114 5.07 27.02 3.60
C TYR A 114 5.35 27.64 4.96
N LYS A 115 6.65 27.78 5.25
CA LYS A 115 7.14 28.55 6.40
C LYS A 115 7.99 29.71 5.89
N LEU A 116 7.69 30.92 6.31
CA LEU A 116 8.55 32.08 6.09
C LEU A 116 9.77 31.96 7.01
N ILE A 117 10.94 31.66 6.42
CA ILE A 117 12.18 31.45 7.17
C ILE A 117 12.99 32.74 7.34
N LYS A 118 12.80 33.72 6.43
CA LYS A 118 13.48 35.01 6.47
C LYS A 118 12.63 36.09 5.81
N GLY A 119 12.61 37.30 6.36
CA GLY A 119 11.93 38.48 5.78
C GLY A 119 10.46 38.58 6.15
N ASN A 120 9.68 39.22 5.27
CA ASN A 120 8.26 39.53 5.46
C ASN A 120 7.47 39.17 4.19
N GLU A 121 6.15 39.11 4.32
CA GLU A 121 5.26 38.95 3.16
C GLU A 121 5.30 40.21 2.26
N PRO A 122 5.10 40.07 0.94
CA PRO A 122 5.11 41.17 -0.02
C PRO A 122 3.97 42.16 0.26
N LYS A 123 4.27 43.45 0.20
CA LYS A 123 3.28 44.52 0.40
C LYS A 123 2.65 45.00 -0.89
N ASN A 124 3.32 44.81 -2.02
CA ASN A 124 2.88 45.21 -3.35
C ASN A 124 3.33 44.19 -4.43
N GLU A 125 2.91 44.41 -5.68
CA GLU A 125 3.18 43.49 -6.81
C GLU A 125 4.62 43.52 -7.34
N ASN A 126 5.50 44.43 -6.85
CA ASN A 126 6.91 44.49 -7.20
C ASN A 126 7.80 43.82 -6.16
N GLU A 127 7.21 43.37 -5.05
CA GLU A 127 7.87 42.57 -4.02
C GLU A 127 7.56 41.11 -4.20
N ILE A 128 8.54 40.25 -3.93
CA ILE A 128 8.42 38.82 -4.13
C ILE A 128 8.99 38.03 -2.93
N ILE A 129 8.32 36.97 -2.58
CA ILE A 129 8.85 35.91 -1.72
C ILE A 129 9.12 34.68 -2.57
N VAL A 130 10.23 34.03 -2.33
CA VAL A 130 10.72 32.91 -3.17
C VAL A 130 11.06 31.73 -2.30
N GLU A 131 10.81 30.52 -2.80
CA GLU A 131 11.27 29.30 -2.13
C GLU A 131 12.79 29.26 -2.06
N GLU A 132 13.31 28.82 -0.91
CA GLU A 132 14.74 28.61 -0.67
C GLU A 132 15.38 27.76 -1.76
N LYS A 133 14.70 26.67 -2.19
CA LYS A 133 15.16 25.79 -3.26
C LYS A 133 15.32 26.55 -4.58
N ALA A 134 14.39 27.42 -4.94
CA ALA A 134 14.48 28.23 -6.16
C ALA A 134 15.67 29.20 -6.13
N LEU A 135 15.92 29.88 -5.00
CA LEU A 135 17.10 30.76 -4.84
C LEU A 135 18.41 29.97 -5.01
N LYS A 136 18.47 28.77 -4.41
CA LYS A 136 19.63 27.89 -4.54
C LYS A 136 19.84 27.45 -5.99
N GLU A 137 18.78 27.10 -6.71
CA GLU A 137 18.84 26.71 -8.12
C GLU A 137 19.26 27.86 -9.02
N MET A 138 18.80 29.09 -8.72
CA MET A 138 19.25 30.30 -9.39
C MET A 138 20.68 30.70 -9.03
N GLY A 139 21.29 30.11 -8.00
CA GLY A 139 22.59 30.47 -7.47
C GLY A 139 22.61 31.90 -6.90
N LEU A 140 21.51 32.34 -6.28
CA LEU A 140 21.36 33.63 -5.64
C LEU A 140 21.62 33.49 -4.12
N SER A 141 22.15 34.59 -3.54
CA SER A 141 22.32 34.69 -2.09
C SER A 141 20.98 34.86 -1.37
N TYR A 142 20.94 34.53 -0.07
CA TYR A 142 19.74 34.72 0.76
C TYR A 142 19.66 36.15 1.35
N GLU A 143 20.14 37.14 0.59
CA GLU A 143 20.09 38.56 0.99
C GLU A 143 18.75 39.17 0.57
N LEU A 144 18.04 39.74 1.57
CA LEU A 144 16.80 40.46 1.30
C LEU A 144 17.10 41.84 0.68
N GLY A 145 16.19 42.28 -0.17
CA GLY A 145 16.28 43.56 -0.83
C GLY A 145 16.99 43.54 -2.21
N GLN A 146 17.59 42.39 -2.59
CA GLN A 146 18.15 42.21 -3.94
C GLN A 146 17.06 42.22 -5.01
N SER A 147 17.41 42.73 -6.20
CA SER A 147 16.53 42.68 -7.38
C SER A 147 16.74 41.39 -8.15
N ILE A 148 15.64 40.71 -8.53
CA ILE A 148 15.66 39.51 -9.35
C ILE A 148 14.87 39.78 -10.63
N ASP A 149 15.53 39.61 -11.77
CA ASP A 149 14.93 39.83 -13.08
C ASP A 149 14.40 38.50 -13.63
N PHE A 150 13.14 38.52 -14.04
CA PHE A 150 12.46 37.35 -14.63
C PHE A 150 11.87 37.72 -16.00
N ASN A 151 11.95 36.78 -16.93
CA ASN A 151 11.08 36.79 -18.09
C ASN A 151 9.84 35.93 -17.75
N ILE A 152 8.67 36.56 -17.64
CA ILE A 152 7.40 35.90 -17.31
C ILE A 152 6.81 35.36 -18.60
N ILE A 153 6.65 34.05 -18.69
CA ILE A 153 6.12 33.33 -19.86
C ILE A 153 4.81 32.69 -19.47
N LYS A 154 3.75 32.98 -20.24
CA LYS A 154 2.44 32.33 -20.06
C LYS A 154 1.85 31.89 -21.38
N ASN A 155 1.52 30.61 -21.50
CA ASN A 155 0.81 30.10 -22.65
C ASN A 155 -0.68 30.43 -22.49
N TYR A 156 -1.34 30.79 -23.58
CA TYR A 156 -2.77 31.07 -23.61
C TYR A 156 -3.36 30.76 -24.98
N ILE A 157 -4.66 30.52 -25.03
CA ILE A 157 -5.40 30.31 -26.28
C ILE A 157 -5.98 31.66 -26.72
N ASP A 158 -5.72 32.06 -27.96
CA ASP A 158 -6.24 33.31 -28.50
C ASP A 158 -7.71 33.21 -29.01
N GLU A 159 -8.25 34.31 -29.53
CA GLU A 159 -9.63 34.37 -30.03
C GLU A 159 -9.87 33.47 -31.28
N ASN A 160 -8.79 33.01 -31.91
CA ASN A 160 -8.81 32.12 -33.06
C ASN A 160 -8.56 30.65 -32.64
N ASN A 161 -8.65 30.35 -31.36
CA ASN A 161 -8.35 29.03 -30.77
C ASN A 161 -6.92 28.53 -31.03
N GLN A 162 -5.96 29.47 -31.12
CA GLN A 162 -4.55 29.12 -31.31
C GLN A 162 -3.75 29.38 -30.04
N ASN A 163 -2.91 28.40 -29.69
CA ASN A 163 -1.99 28.54 -28.56
C ASN A 163 -0.95 29.62 -28.84
N GLN A 164 -0.85 30.60 -27.99
CA GLN A 164 0.05 31.73 -28.04
C GLN A 164 0.88 31.81 -26.77
N ILE A 165 2.02 32.55 -26.86
CA ILE A 165 2.90 32.79 -25.74
C ILE A 165 2.89 34.29 -25.39
N TYR A 166 2.51 34.61 -24.17
CA TYR A 166 2.73 35.91 -23.58
C TYR A 166 4.11 35.91 -22.90
N SER A 167 4.92 36.92 -23.20
CA SER A 167 6.24 37.09 -22.59
C SER A 167 6.44 38.53 -22.14
N ARG A 168 6.93 38.72 -20.89
CA ARG A 168 7.22 40.03 -20.33
C ARG A 168 8.37 39.99 -19.34
N GLU A 169 9.35 40.85 -19.48
CA GLU A 169 10.40 41.03 -18.47
C GLU A 169 9.90 41.91 -17.32
N LYS A 170 10.21 41.52 -16.09
CA LYS A 170 9.91 42.27 -14.87
C LYS A 170 10.93 41.99 -13.78
N SER A 171 11.36 43.03 -13.09
CA SER A 171 12.21 42.95 -11.92
C SER A 171 11.39 42.99 -10.64
N PHE A 172 11.76 42.14 -9.70
CA PHE A 172 11.13 42.03 -8.39
C PHE A 172 12.15 42.21 -7.27
N LYS A 173 11.74 42.87 -6.19
CA LYS A 173 12.53 42.98 -4.97
C LYS A 173 12.26 41.77 -4.06
N LEU A 174 13.28 40.99 -3.72
CA LEU A 174 13.19 39.89 -2.78
C LEU A 174 12.95 40.41 -1.36
N VAL A 175 11.78 40.12 -0.76
CA VAL A 175 11.42 40.59 0.59
C VAL A 175 11.28 39.43 1.59
N GLY A 176 11.20 38.20 1.14
CA GLY A 176 11.15 37.05 2.04
C GLY A 176 11.53 35.72 1.36
N ILE A 177 11.84 34.73 2.17
CA ILE A 177 12.25 33.39 1.75
C ILE A 177 11.34 32.38 2.40
N LEU A 178 10.77 31.48 1.59
CA LEU A 178 9.87 30.42 2.01
C LEU A 178 10.61 29.09 2.03
N LYS A 179 10.20 28.21 2.92
CA LYS A 179 10.64 26.82 2.98
C LYS A 179 9.44 25.87 3.03
N LYS A 180 9.43 24.85 2.21
CA LYS A 180 8.57 23.68 2.32
C LYS A 180 9.21 22.65 3.25
N PRO A 181 8.43 21.74 3.87
CA PRO A 181 8.98 20.59 4.59
C PRO A 181 9.94 19.79 3.72
N ASP A 182 11.05 19.35 4.33
CA ASP A 182 12.00 18.46 3.67
C ASP A 182 11.28 17.16 3.26
N GLY A 183 11.62 16.61 2.10
CA GLY A 183 10.94 15.42 1.51
C GLY A 183 9.74 15.76 0.62
N PHE A 184 9.18 16.96 0.70
CA PHE A 184 8.09 17.36 -0.19
C PHE A 184 8.54 17.39 -1.66
N TYR A 185 9.75 17.86 -1.91
CA TYR A 185 10.32 17.95 -3.25
C TYR A 185 10.74 16.60 -3.82
N ASP A 186 11.16 15.67 -2.95
CA ASP A 186 11.67 14.35 -3.36
C ASP A 186 10.54 13.36 -3.68
N GLU A 187 9.40 13.51 -3.01
CA GLU A 187 8.25 12.60 -3.16
C GLU A 187 7.21 13.11 -4.18
N ASN A 188 7.26 14.39 -4.53
CA ASN A 188 6.32 14.97 -5.49
C ASN A 188 7.06 15.31 -6.81
N LEU A 189 7.09 14.35 -7.72
CA LEU A 189 7.77 14.43 -9.01
C LEU A 189 7.29 15.60 -9.90
N TYR A 190 6.05 16.07 -9.69
CA TYR A 190 5.44 17.17 -10.47
C TYR A 190 5.51 18.52 -9.77
N TYR A 191 6.17 18.61 -8.60
CA TYR A 191 6.22 19.87 -7.88
C TYR A 191 7.16 20.87 -8.54
N LYS A 192 6.59 21.97 -9.01
CA LYS A 192 7.35 23.13 -9.51
C LYS A 192 7.61 24.12 -8.38
N VAL A 193 8.87 24.53 -8.21
CA VAL A 193 9.22 25.57 -7.23
C VAL A 193 8.46 26.87 -7.52
N LYS A 194 8.02 27.52 -6.45
CA LYS A 194 7.10 28.66 -6.56
C LYS A 194 7.71 29.93 -6.01
N ALA A 195 7.24 31.03 -6.56
CA ALA A 195 7.45 32.36 -6.01
C ALA A 195 6.11 33.10 -5.93
N PHE A 196 5.98 34.00 -4.97
CA PHE A 196 4.71 34.65 -4.72
C PHE A 196 4.87 36.15 -4.54
N THR A 197 3.92 36.90 -5.13
CA THR A 197 3.77 38.32 -4.97
C THR A 197 2.40 38.68 -4.38
N LYS A 198 2.20 39.93 -3.99
CA LYS A 198 0.94 40.36 -3.41
C LYS A 198 -0.22 40.24 -4.39
N TYR A 199 -1.33 39.66 -3.90
CA TYR A 199 -2.59 39.68 -4.64
C TYR A 199 -3.15 41.09 -4.72
N THR A 200 -3.43 41.54 -5.94
CA THR A 200 -4.12 42.82 -6.24
C THR A 200 -5.14 42.55 -7.34
N GLU A 201 -6.39 43.02 -7.15
CA GLU A 201 -7.45 42.84 -8.15
C GLU A 201 -7.09 43.45 -9.52
N ASN A 202 -6.30 44.55 -9.52
CA ASN A 202 -5.82 45.23 -10.70
C ASN A 202 -4.31 44.98 -10.90
N GLN A 203 -3.86 43.76 -10.81
CA GLN A 203 -2.47 43.40 -11.06
C GLN A 203 -2.05 43.82 -12.49
N SER A 204 -0.83 44.41 -12.59
CA SER A 204 -0.33 44.94 -13.86
C SER A 204 0.56 43.94 -14.63
N ILE A 205 0.82 42.75 -14.08
CA ILE A 205 1.77 41.79 -14.63
C ILE A 205 1.22 41.10 -15.86
N LEU A 206 -0.08 40.74 -15.84
CA LEU A 206 -0.76 40.07 -16.94
C LEU A 206 -1.94 40.91 -17.46
N PRO A 207 -2.25 40.81 -18.76
CA PRO A 207 -3.53 41.29 -19.32
C PRO A 207 -4.70 40.61 -18.62
N LYS A 208 -5.81 41.31 -18.40
CA LYS A 208 -7.01 40.77 -17.73
C LYS A 208 -7.54 39.46 -18.37
N LYS A 209 -7.45 39.35 -19.70
CA LYS A 209 -7.84 38.16 -20.45
C LYS A 209 -7.05 36.88 -20.10
N LEU A 210 -5.87 37.02 -19.51
CA LEU A 210 -4.98 35.91 -19.16
C LEU A 210 -5.01 35.54 -17.67
N ILE A 211 -5.92 36.12 -16.89
CA ILE A 211 -6.05 35.86 -15.48
C ILE A 211 -6.88 34.61 -15.27
N ASN A 212 -6.23 33.54 -14.85
CA ASN A 212 -6.85 32.33 -14.40
C ASN A 212 -6.55 32.11 -12.92
N HIS A 213 -7.53 31.57 -12.21
CA HIS A 213 -7.45 31.29 -10.80
C HIS A 213 -6.98 29.86 -10.54
N SER A 214 -6.15 29.72 -9.54
CA SER A 214 -5.67 28.44 -9.02
C SER A 214 -5.72 28.50 -7.50
N GLY A 215 -5.54 27.40 -6.83
CA GLY A 215 -5.50 27.41 -5.37
C GLY A 215 -5.71 26.05 -4.74
N VAL A 216 -6.05 26.07 -3.46
CA VAL A 216 -6.25 24.84 -2.70
C VAL A 216 -7.58 24.82 -1.98
N LEU A 217 -8.17 23.65 -1.91
CA LEU A 217 -9.42 23.35 -1.24
C LEU A 217 -9.22 22.38 -0.08
N LYS A 218 -9.98 22.61 1.01
CA LYS A 218 -10.15 21.62 2.07
C LYS A 218 -11.63 21.40 2.33
N PHE A 219 -12.09 20.16 2.30
CA PHE A 219 -13.48 19.80 2.60
C PHE A 219 -13.71 19.71 4.11
N ILE A 220 -14.99 19.87 4.51
CA ILE A 220 -15.39 19.77 5.93
C ILE A 220 -15.30 18.33 6.42
N THR A 221 -15.68 17.36 5.59
CA THR A 221 -15.80 15.95 5.98
C THR A 221 -14.56 15.14 5.60
N SER A 222 -14.41 14.79 4.34
CA SER A 222 -13.31 13.97 3.82
C SER A 222 -12.99 14.35 2.39
N ILE A 223 -11.86 13.82 1.91
CA ILE A 223 -11.37 14.00 0.54
C ILE A 223 -12.30 13.34 -0.50
N ASP A 224 -13.10 12.33 -0.11
CA ASP A 224 -14.08 11.66 -0.98
C ASP A 224 -15.17 12.62 -1.51
N MET A 225 -15.24 13.82 -0.94
CA MET A 225 -16.11 14.88 -1.46
C MET A 225 -15.60 15.48 -2.77
N ALA A 226 -14.32 15.23 -3.13
CA ALA A 226 -13.72 15.79 -4.34
C ALA A 226 -14.52 15.41 -5.58
N ASP A 227 -14.78 14.12 -5.82
CA ASP A 227 -15.52 13.64 -7.00
C ASP A 227 -16.93 14.25 -7.08
N LYS A 228 -17.59 14.42 -5.94
CA LYS A 228 -18.94 15.04 -5.88
C LYS A 228 -18.91 16.53 -6.22
N VAL A 229 -17.87 17.24 -5.80
CA VAL A 229 -17.71 18.67 -6.08
C VAL A 229 -17.33 18.86 -7.55
N ILE A 230 -16.40 18.04 -8.07
CA ILE A 230 -16.00 18.03 -9.49
C ILE A 230 -17.24 17.81 -10.36
N ALA A 231 -18.02 16.76 -10.11
CA ALA A 231 -19.23 16.45 -10.85
C ALA A 231 -20.31 17.55 -10.73
N LYS A 232 -20.50 18.14 -9.55
CA LYS A 232 -21.48 19.19 -9.29
C LYS A 232 -21.23 20.44 -10.09
N TYR A 233 -19.98 20.86 -10.22
CA TYR A 233 -19.58 22.09 -10.91
C TYR A 233 -19.10 21.83 -12.34
N LYS A 234 -19.17 20.57 -12.83
CA LYS A 234 -18.72 20.15 -14.17
C LYS A 234 -17.27 20.61 -14.44
N LEU A 235 -16.40 20.35 -13.47
CA LEU A 235 -15.00 20.71 -13.55
C LEU A 235 -14.24 19.59 -14.27
N ASP A 236 -13.24 19.96 -15.06
CA ASP A 236 -12.40 18.98 -15.73
C ASP A 236 -11.37 18.41 -14.75
N ASP A 237 -11.15 17.09 -14.81
CA ASP A 237 -10.19 16.40 -13.96
C ASP A 237 -8.77 16.96 -14.09
N GLU A 238 -8.42 17.50 -15.27
CA GLU A 238 -7.13 18.16 -15.51
C GLU A 238 -6.93 19.43 -14.65
N ASN A 239 -8.02 20.09 -14.26
CA ASN A 239 -7.99 21.33 -13.48
C ASN A 239 -8.11 21.09 -11.97
N PHE A 240 -8.30 19.82 -11.55
CA PHE A 240 -8.48 19.45 -10.16
C PHE A 240 -7.59 18.28 -9.78
N MET A 241 -6.50 18.55 -9.09
CA MET A 241 -5.56 17.53 -8.63
C MET A 241 -5.80 17.19 -7.16
N ILE A 242 -6.17 15.96 -6.89
CA ILE A 242 -6.28 15.44 -5.52
C ILE A 242 -4.86 15.34 -4.93
N ASN A 243 -4.72 15.69 -3.65
CA ASN A 243 -3.50 15.45 -2.88
C ASN A 243 -3.38 13.92 -2.65
N VAL A 244 -2.77 13.22 -3.62
CA VAL A 244 -2.77 11.76 -3.69
C VAL A 244 -2.13 11.14 -2.44
N GLN A 245 -0.99 11.66 -1.99
CA GLN A 245 -0.24 11.12 -0.86
C GLN A 245 -1.02 11.28 0.47
N LEU A 246 -1.61 12.44 0.67
CA LEU A 246 -2.49 12.67 1.82
C LEU A 246 -3.74 11.79 1.73
N ASN A 247 -4.32 11.63 0.53
CA ASN A 247 -5.48 10.78 0.30
C ASN A 247 -5.17 9.31 0.61
N GLU A 248 -4.06 8.79 0.13
CA GLU A 248 -3.62 7.41 0.43
C GLU A 248 -3.45 7.19 1.94
N ALA A 249 -2.81 8.12 2.65
CA ALA A 249 -2.66 8.03 4.10
C ALA A 249 -4.02 8.05 4.82
N ILE A 250 -4.96 8.91 4.38
CA ILE A 250 -6.32 8.99 4.93
C ILE A 250 -7.10 7.71 4.62
N GLN A 251 -7.08 7.24 3.38
CA GLN A 251 -7.79 6.01 2.98
C GLN A 251 -7.27 4.78 3.73
N ASN A 252 -5.95 4.65 3.89
CA ASN A 252 -5.36 3.59 4.68
C ASN A 252 -5.83 3.63 6.14
N TYR A 253 -5.91 4.82 6.74
CA TYR A 253 -6.44 4.99 8.10
C TYR A 253 -7.93 4.65 8.18
N GLU A 254 -8.73 5.09 7.23
CA GLU A 254 -10.17 4.80 7.18
C GLU A 254 -10.45 3.33 6.90
N MET A 255 -9.65 2.67 6.04
CA MET A 255 -9.70 1.22 5.84
C MET A 255 -9.45 0.46 7.13
N CYS A 256 -8.51 0.90 7.97
CA CYS A 256 -8.25 0.26 9.27
C CYS A 256 -9.31 0.56 10.32
N ARG A 257 -10.04 1.66 10.21
CA ARG A 257 -11.09 2.09 11.15
C ARG A 257 -12.49 1.76 10.67
N GLY A 258 -12.70 1.70 9.36
CA GLY A 258 -14.00 1.59 8.74
C GLY A 258 -14.62 0.21 8.83
N GLU A 259 -15.95 0.17 8.68
CA GLU A 259 -16.77 -1.03 8.52
C GLU A 259 -16.34 -1.89 7.32
N ASN A 260 -15.52 -1.34 6.43
CA ASN A 260 -15.00 -1.96 5.19
C ASN A 260 -13.76 -2.84 5.37
N ILE A 261 -13.11 -2.87 6.55
CA ILE A 261 -12.21 -4.01 6.81
C ILE A 261 -13.07 -5.24 6.66
N LYS A 262 -12.78 -6.00 5.59
CA LYS A 262 -13.53 -7.24 5.28
C LYS A 262 -13.79 -7.92 6.61
N LEU A 263 -15.06 -8.08 6.92
CA LEU A 263 -15.55 -8.74 8.13
C LEU A 263 -14.74 -9.99 8.48
N THR A 264 -14.16 -10.64 7.46
CA THR A 264 -13.24 -11.77 7.56
C THR A 264 -11.97 -11.45 8.33
N ASN A 265 -11.31 -10.30 8.11
CA ASN A 265 -10.02 -9.98 8.76
C ASN A 265 -10.17 -9.66 10.25
N LYS A 266 -11.34 -9.16 10.66
CA LYS A 266 -11.69 -8.97 12.08
C LYS A 266 -12.31 -10.20 12.71
N LEU A 267 -13.21 -10.91 12.00
CA LEU A 267 -13.90 -12.08 12.54
C LEU A 267 -12.97 -13.25 12.80
N ILE A 268 -11.98 -13.50 11.97
CA ILE A 268 -11.11 -14.68 12.11
C ILE A 268 -10.30 -14.63 13.41
N PRO A 269 -9.58 -13.55 13.77
CA PRO A 269 -8.94 -13.43 15.08
C PRO A 269 -9.92 -13.54 16.25
N MET A 270 -11.12 -12.93 16.13
CA MET A 270 -12.15 -12.98 17.16
C MET A 270 -12.68 -14.40 17.37
N VAL A 271 -12.94 -15.15 16.28
CA VAL A 271 -13.40 -16.54 16.36
C VAL A 271 -12.29 -17.42 16.94
N ALA A 272 -11.04 -17.24 16.49
CA ALA A 272 -9.89 -17.97 17.05
C ALA A 272 -9.77 -17.74 18.57
N ALA A 273 -9.83 -16.49 19.01
CA ALA A 273 -9.77 -16.10 20.41
C ALA A 273 -10.95 -16.67 21.23
N THR A 274 -12.16 -16.61 20.66
CA THR A 274 -13.37 -17.18 21.28
C THR A 274 -13.24 -18.68 21.48
N LEU A 275 -12.73 -19.39 20.48
CA LEU A 275 -12.50 -20.84 20.56
C LEU A 275 -11.46 -21.22 21.62
N VAL A 276 -10.42 -20.41 21.79
CA VAL A 276 -9.43 -20.61 22.86
C VAL A 276 -10.08 -20.52 24.24
N ILE A 277 -10.84 -19.46 24.49
CA ILE A 277 -11.56 -19.24 25.75
C ILE A 277 -12.55 -20.39 25.99
N TYR A 278 -13.40 -20.66 24.97
CA TYR A 278 -14.41 -21.72 25.07
C TYR A 278 -13.80 -23.10 25.35
N ASN A 279 -12.71 -23.44 24.67
CA ASN A 279 -12.06 -24.74 24.82
C ASN A 279 -11.54 -24.94 26.26
N ILE A 280 -10.89 -23.96 26.82
CA ILE A 280 -10.36 -24.01 28.18
C ILE A 280 -11.49 -24.01 29.22
N PHE A 281 -12.49 -23.17 29.04
CA PHE A 281 -13.68 -23.20 29.90
C PHE A 281 -14.41 -24.57 29.89
N ASN A 282 -14.60 -25.17 28.71
CA ASN A 282 -15.26 -26.48 28.59
C ASN A 282 -14.45 -27.60 29.29
N ILE A 283 -13.12 -27.51 29.28
CA ILE A 283 -12.26 -28.45 29.97
C ILE A 283 -12.42 -28.33 31.50
N ILE A 284 -12.43 -27.15 32.04
CA ILE A 284 -12.57 -26.88 33.49
C ILE A 284 -13.97 -27.29 33.98
N LEU A 285 -14.94 -27.17 33.10
CA LEU A 285 -16.33 -27.52 33.36
C LEU A 285 -16.49 -29.02 33.70
N ILE A 286 -15.86 -29.89 32.95
CA ILE A 286 -15.97 -31.32 33.16
C ILE A 286 -15.53 -31.67 34.58
N ASP A 287 -14.53 -31.02 35.10
CA ASP A 287 -13.97 -31.26 36.42
C ASP A 287 -14.84 -30.63 37.54
N MET A 288 -15.44 -29.47 37.29
CA MET A 288 -16.38 -28.85 38.23
C MET A 288 -17.69 -29.64 38.39
N THR A 289 -18.10 -30.42 37.39
CA THR A 289 -19.37 -31.14 37.40
C THR A 289 -19.48 -32.06 38.63
N ARG A 290 -18.38 -32.76 38.98
CA ARG A 290 -18.35 -33.61 40.17
C ARG A 290 -18.41 -32.81 41.46
N GLN A 291 -17.65 -31.75 41.58
CA GLN A 291 -17.64 -30.86 42.74
C GLN A 291 -19.04 -30.21 42.97
N ILE A 292 -19.69 -29.81 41.89
CA ILE A 292 -21.06 -29.30 41.91
C ILE A 292 -22.02 -30.41 42.37
N GLY A 293 -21.83 -31.66 41.94
CA GLY A 293 -22.60 -32.80 42.42
C GLY A 293 -22.49 -32.97 43.92
N MET A 294 -21.28 -32.93 44.49
CA MET A 294 -21.05 -32.98 45.95
C MET A 294 -21.71 -31.82 46.67
N LEU A 295 -21.53 -30.58 46.21
CA LEU A 295 -22.18 -29.41 46.81
C LEU A 295 -23.72 -29.49 46.79
N ARG A 296 -24.28 -30.05 45.73
CA ARG A 296 -25.75 -30.29 45.67
C ARG A 296 -26.20 -31.42 46.55
N SER A 297 -25.39 -32.44 46.80
CA SER A 297 -25.72 -33.52 47.77
C SER A 297 -25.76 -33.01 49.22
N ILE A 298 -24.97 -31.99 49.53
CA ILE A 298 -24.97 -31.29 50.85
C ILE A 298 -26.09 -30.24 50.96
N GLY A 299 -26.97 -30.10 49.94
CA GLY A 299 -28.13 -29.21 49.99
C GLY A 299 -28.01 -27.91 49.25
N MET A 300 -26.96 -27.67 48.48
CA MET A 300 -26.84 -26.45 47.67
C MET A 300 -27.84 -26.41 46.52
N THR A 301 -28.65 -25.33 46.44
CA THR A 301 -29.66 -25.16 45.41
C THR A 301 -29.06 -24.94 44.02
N LYS A 302 -29.80 -25.33 42.96
CA LYS A 302 -29.40 -25.07 41.56
C LYS A 302 -29.16 -23.57 41.32
N LYS A 303 -29.91 -22.66 41.97
CA LYS A 303 -29.77 -21.22 41.85
C LYS A 303 -28.44 -20.73 42.41
N ASN A 304 -28.02 -21.25 43.57
CA ASN A 304 -26.76 -20.89 44.22
C ASN A 304 -25.55 -21.41 43.44
N VAL A 305 -25.63 -22.60 42.85
CA VAL A 305 -24.59 -23.14 41.97
C VAL A 305 -24.43 -22.26 40.73
N ARG A 306 -25.52 -21.91 40.06
CA ARG A 306 -25.47 -21.00 38.89
C ARG A 306 -24.84 -19.66 39.25
N CYS A 307 -25.27 -19.07 40.37
CA CYS A 307 -24.71 -17.80 40.87
C CYS A 307 -23.21 -17.91 41.15
N MET A 308 -22.76 -19.01 41.75
CA MET A 308 -21.32 -19.27 42.00
C MET A 308 -20.52 -19.32 40.69
N ILE A 309 -21.00 -20.03 39.68
CA ILE A 309 -20.35 -20.11 38.36
C ILE A 309 -20.29 -18.74 37.70
N CYS A 310 -21.38 -17.98 37.70
CA CYS A 310 -21.39 -16.61 37.14
C CYS A 310 -20.37 -15.70 37.83
N ILE A 311 -20.28 -15.75 39.18
CA ILE A 311 -19.32 -14.94 39.95
C ILE A 311 -17.88 -15.34 39.61
N GLN A 312 -17.58 -16.64 39.53
CA GLN A 312 -16.25 -17.12 39.15
C GLN A 312 -15.87 -16.64 37.75
N SER A 313 -16.76 -16.82 36.77
CA SER A 313 -16.55 -16.38 35.38
C SER A 313 -16.33 -14.87 35.29
N PHE A 314 -17.10 -14.10 36.03
CA PHE A 314 -16.97 -12.64 36.08
C PHE A 314 -15.66 -12.17 36.68
N LEU A 315 -15.22 -12.76 37.80
CA LEU A 315 -13.95 -12.41 38.44
C LEU A 315 -12.75 -12.74 37.53
N VAL A 316 -12.78 -13.91 36.91
CA VAL A 316 -11.73 -14.33 35.98
C VAL A 316 -11.71 -13.45 34.73
N LEU A 317 -12.88 -13.05 34.23
CA LEU A 317 -13.01 -12.13 33.11
C LEU A 317 -12.37 -10.76 33.43
N ILE A 318 -12.70 -10.16 34.57
CA ILE A 318 -12.14 -8.83 34.94
C ILE A 318 -10.61 -8.88 35.03
N ILE A 319 -10.08 -9.91 35.72
CA ILE A 319 -8.61 -10.06 35.88
C ILE A 319 -7.97 -10.33 34.53
N GLY A 320 -8.58 -11.21 33.71
CA GLY A 320 -8.09 -11.54 32.36
C GLY A 320 -8.09 -10.33 31.42
N LEU A 321 -9.14 -9.49 31.47
CA LEU A 321 -9.20 -8.23 30.72
C LEU A 321 -8.11 -7.24 31.18
N ALA A 322 -7.96 -7.02 32.49
CA ALA A 322 -6.93 -6.10 33.01
C ALA A 322 -5.52 -6.52 32.58
N VAL A 323 -5.18 -7.80 32.74
CA VAL A 323 -3.89 -8.34 32.30
C VAL A 323 -3.75 -8.30 30.79
N GLY A 324 -4.83 -8.63 30.06
CA GLY A 324 -4.86 -8.64 28.60
C GLY A 324 -4.62 -7.26 27.99
N PHE A 325 -5.28 -6.23 28.49
CA PHE A 325 -5.07 -4.85 28.02
C PHE A 325 -3.68 -4.32 28.37
N LEU A 326 -3.19 -4.59 29.59
CA LEU A 326 -1.85 -4.16 30.01
C LEU A 326 -0.75 -4.81 29.16
N LEU A 327 -0.81 -6.12 28.97
CA LEU A 327 0.17 -6.82 28.14
C LEU A 327 -0.05 -6.55 26.64
N GLY A 328 -1.28 -6.29 26.23
CA GLY A 328 -1.62 -5.91 24.85
C GLY A 328 -1.04 -4.55 24.47
N THR A 329 -1.11 -3.54 25.37
CA THR A 329 -0.45 -2.24 25.15
C THR A 329 1.06 -2.37 25.06
N LEU A 330 1.66 -3.18 25.92
CA LEU A 330 3.09 -3.46 25.88
C LEU A 330 3.49 -4.16 24.57
N ALA A 331 2.75 -5.18 24.17
CA ALA A 331 2.99 -5.89 22.90
C ALA A 331 2.85 -4.97 21.69
N SER A 332 1.84 -4.11 21.68
CA SER A 332 1.63 -3.10 20.63
C SER A 332 2.77 -2.09 20.58
N TYR A 333 3.24 -1.60 21.74
CA TYR A 333 4.38 -0.69 21.83
C TYR A 333 5.68 -1.31 21.28
N VAL A 334 5.97 -2.55 21.69
CA VAL A 334 7.14 -3.29 21.19
C VAL A 334 7.03 -3.55 19.69
N GLY A 335 5.84 -3.92 19.21
CA GLY A 335 5.58 -4.14 17.79
C GLY A 335 5.81 -2.88 16.96
N LEU A 336 5.23 -1.73 17.37
CA LEU A 336 5.41 -0.45 16.69
C LEU A 336 6.88 0.00 16.65
N ARG A 337 7.61 -0.17 17.75
CA ARG A 337 9.03 0.17 17.81
C ARG A 337 9.91 -0.73 16.93
N SER A 338 9.48 -1.95 16.66
CA SER A 338 10.20 -2.87 15.76
C SER A 338 9.96 -2.55 14.27
N ILE A 339 8.87 -1.88 13.96
CA ILE A 339 8.53 -1.49 12.58
C ILE A 339 9.24 -0.19 12.19
N HIS A 340 9.26 0.77 13.08
CA HIS A 340 9.78 2.12 12.84
C HIS A 340 11.03 2.40 13.66
N ASN A 341 12.01 3.07 13.06
CA ASN A 341 13.23 3.50 13.74
C ASN A 341 12.95 4.63 14.75
N GLU A 342 11.83 5.36 14.57
CA GLU A 342 11.38 6.42 15.48
C GLU A 342 10.30 5.93 16.44
N PRO A 343 10.20 6.51 17.66
CA PRO A 343 9.20 6.11 18.63
C PRO A 343 7.80 6.61 18.21
N ILE A 344 6.97 5.69 17.76
CA ILE A 344 5.56 5.95 17.49
C ILE A 344 4.75 5.80 18.77
N GLY A 345 3.90 6.78 19.07
CA GLY A 345 2.97 6.72 20.18
C GLY A 345 1.86 5.68 19.94
N VAL A 346 1.56 4.89 20.97
CA VAL A 346 0.43 3.95 20.93
C VAL A 346 -0.88 4.74 20.98
N TYR A 347 -1.66 4.64 19.88
CA TYR A 347 -2.98 5.24 19.81
C TYR A 347 -4.07 4.20 20.08
N ILE A 348 -4.91 4.46 21.08
CA ILE A 348 -5.97 3.56 21.50
C ILE A 348 -7.32 4.23 21.22
N SER A 349 -8.04 3.74 20.24
CA SER A 349 -9.39 4.20 19.91
C SER A 349 -10.46 3.55 20.79
N LYS A 350 -11.67 4.09 20.75
CA LYS A 350 -12.82 3.44 21.39
C LYS A 350 -13.09 2.04 20.82
N GLY A 351 -12.91 1.86 19.50
CA GLY A 351 -13.08 0.56 18.83
C GLY A 351 -12.09 -0.48 19.33
N SER A 352 -10.80 -0.10 19.43
CA SER A 352 -9.73 -0.98 19.92
C SER A 352 -9.93 -1.49 21.35
N ILE A 353 -10.75 -0.81 22.18
CA ILE A 353 -11.15 -1.27 23.51
C ILE A 353 -12.42 -2.09 23.45
N ILE A 354 -13.45 -1.61 22.76
CA ILE A 354 -14.81 -2.21 22.76
C ILE A 354 -14.79 -3.59 22.07
N GLU A 355 -14.07 -3.75 20.98
CA GLU A 355 -14.03 -5.02 20.23
C GLU A 355 -13.46 -6.18 21.07
N PRO A 356 -12.25 -6.13 21.65
CA PRO A 356 -11.75 -7.22 22.48
C PRO A 356 -12.55 -7.39 23.80
N LEU A 357 -13.09 -6.30 24.35
CA LEU A 357 -13.96 -6.35 25.51
C LEU A 357 -15.26 -7.13 25.22
N SER A 358 -15.96 -6.78 24.14
CA SER A 358 -17.20 -7.43 23.73
C SER A 358 -16.97 -8.90 23.37
N MET A 359 -15.89 -9.19 22.64
CA MET A 359 -15.47 -10.54 22.30
C MET A 359 -15.23 -11.39 23.56
N ALA A 360 -14.47 -10.90 24.51
CA ALA A 360 -14.17 -11.63 25.75
C ALA A 360 -15.44 -11.85 26.59
N VAL A 361 -16.31 -10.83 26.72
CA VAL A 361 -17.60 -10.96 27.43
C VAL A 361 -18.49 -11.99 26.76
N ILE A 362 -18.66 -11.93 25.45
CA ILE A 362 -19.50 -12.86 24.69
C ILE A 362 -18.95 -14.30 24.80
N SER A 363 -17.63 -14.47 24.65
CA SER A 363 -16.98 -15.77 24.73
C SER A 363 -17.15 -16.42 26.11
N VAL A 364 -16.92 -15.66 27.18
CA VAL A 364 -17.09 -16.13 28.56
C VAL A 364 -18.57 -16.38 28.86
N ALA A 365 -19.48 -15.55 28.36
CA ALA A 365 -20.93 -15.74 28.55
C ALA A 365 -21.42 -17.03 27.87
N ILE A 366 -21.06 -17.27 26.61
CA ILE A 366 -21.40 -18.52 25.88
C ILE A 366 -20.86 -19.73 26.63
N SER A 367 -19.59 -19.68 27.03
CA SER A 367 -18.95 -20.76 27.78
C SER A 367 -19.65 -21.03 29.11
N SER A 368 -19.96 -19.98 29.85
CA SER A 368 -20.63 -20.08 31.17
C SER A 368 -22.07 -20.59 31.08
N ILE A 369 -22.85 -20.14 30.09
CA ILE A 369 -24.22 -20.60 29.82
C ILE A 369 -24.24 -22.10 29.55
N PHE A 370 -23.30 -22.58 28.73
CA PHE A 370 -23.20 -24.01 28.44
C PHE A 370 -22.89 -24.83 29.68
N ILE A 371 -22.04 -24.30 30.56
CA ILE A 371 -21.75 -24.88 31.85
C ILE A 371 -23.00 -24.96 32.73
N ILE A 372 -23.65 -23.86 32.92
CA ILE A 372 -24.86 -23.72 33.76
C ILE A 372 -25.95 -24.71 33.29
N TYR A 373 -26.11 -24.82 31.97
CA TYR A 373 -27.08 -25.75 31.39
C TYR A 373 -26.75 -27.24 31.68
N LYS A 374 -25.49 -27.63 31.42
CA LYS A 374 -25.05 -29.00 31.74
C LYS A 374 -25.16 -29.36 33.22
N CYS A 375 -24.65 -28.46 34.09
CA CYS A 375 -24.70 -28.66 35.55
C CYS A 375 -26.12 -28.70 36.11
N GLY A 376 -27.06 -28.00 35.45
CA GLY A 376 -28.47 -28.03 35.85
C GLY A 376 -29.21 -29.35 35.56
N LYS A 377 -28.74 -30.11 34.53
CA LYS A 377 -29.36 -31.38 34.10
C LYS A 377 -28.87 -32.58 34.87
N ILE A 378 -27.63 -32.57 35.38
CA ILE A 378 -27.02 -33.72 36.05
C ILE A 378 -27.60 -33.88 37.46
N SER A 379 -28.07 -35.08 37.81
CA SER A 379 -28.50 -35.38 39.17
C SER A 379 -27.31 -35.43 40.13
N PRO A 380 -27.45 -35.12 41.45
CA PRO A 380 -26.37 -35.25 42.43
C PRO A 380 -25.75 -36.65 42.46
N ILE A 381 -26.57 -37.69 42.39
CA ILE A 381 -26.16 -39.07 42.40
C ILE A 381 -25.36 -39.42 41.14
N GLU A 382 -25.85 -38.97 39.99
CA GLU A 382 -25.19 -39.17 38.67
C GLU A 382 -23.83 -38.44 38.60
N ALA A 383 -23.75 -37.22 39.18
CA ALA A 383 -22.50 -36.47 39.24
C ALA A 383 -21.44 -37.13 40.14
N ILE A 384 -21.86 -37.74 41.26
CA ILE A 384 -20.97 -38.45 42.19
C ILE A 384 -20.63 -39.84 41.62
N ARG A 385 -21.62 -40.51 41.01
CA ARG A 385 -21.47 -41.86 40.42
C ARG A 385 -20.84 -41.86 39.04
N SER A 386 -20.51 -40.67 38.48
CA SER A 386 -20.01 -40.55 37.11
C SER A 386 -18.71 -41.32 36.87
N THR A 387 -18.80 -42.63 36.99
CA THR A 387 -18.02 -43.49 36.12
C THR A 387 -18.48 -43.13 34.71
N ASN A 388 -17.66 -42.48 33.95
CA ASN A 388 -17.88 -42.34 32.51
C ASN A 388 -18.24 -43.72 32.00
N SER A 389 -19.55 -43.99 31.79
CA SER A 389 -19.97 -45.19 31.14
C SER A 389 -19.40 -45.16 29.74
N SER A 390 -18.24 -45.73 29.60
CA SER A 390 -17.67 -45.95 28.29
C SER A 390 -18.69 -46.72 27.48
N LYS A 391 -19.33 -46.03 26.52
CA LYS A 391 -20.13 -46.76 25.52
C LYS A 391 -19.25 -47.90 25.01
N SER A 392 -19.75 -49.12 25.14
CA SER A 392 -19.04 -50.36 24.75
C SER A 392 -18.42 -50.18 23.38
N VAL A 393 -17.13 -50.42 23.31
CA VAL A 393 -16.39 -50.29 22.07
C VAL A 393 -16.93 -51.32 21.08
N LYS A 394 -17.53 -50.87 19.99
CA LYS A 394 -17.91 -51.72 18.86
C LYS A 394 -16.70 -52.50 18.38
N LYS A 395 -16.92 -53.73 17.93
CA LYS A 395 -15.88 -54.69 17.42
C LYS A 395 -14.85 -54.00 16.59
N ASP A 396 -13.56 -54.38 16.77
CA ASP A 396 -12.41 -53.82 16.03
C ASP A 396 -12.63 -53.93 14.52
N LYS A 397 -12.68 -52.81 13.83
CA LYS A 397 -12.75 -52.75 12.36
C LYS A 397 -11.38 -53.04 11.76
N PHE A 398 -11.33 -53.47 10.51
CA PHE A 398 -10.12 -53.84 9.79
C PHE A 398 -8.99 -52.78 9.87
N TYR A 399 -9.31 -51.51 9.80
CA TYR A 399 -8.33 -50.42 9.92
C TYR A 399 -7.68 -50.30 11.31
N HIS A 400 -8.30 -50.81 12.38
CA HIS A 400 -7.71 -50.85 13.71
C HIS A 400 -6.52 -51.82 13.78
N LYS A 401 -6.59 -52.92 13.03
CA LYS A 401 -5.48 -53.87 12.93
C LYS A 401 -4.30 -53.23 12.17
N PHE A 402 -4.59 -52.46 11.13
CA PHE A 402 -3.57 -51.75 10.36
C PHE A 402 -2.83 -50.72 11.22
N ILE A 403 -3.58 -49.83 11.95
CA ILE A 403 -2.99 -48.82 12.85
C ILE A 403 -2.12 -49.49 13.93
N ARG A 404 -2.56 -50.59 14.48
CA ARG A 404 -1.80 -51.31 15.50
C ARG A 404 -0.52 -51.94 14.92
N LYS A 405 -0.54 -52.42 13.68
CA LYS A 405 0.62 -52.98 12.99
C LYS A 405 1.67 -51.91 12.68
N VAL A 406 1.24 -50.72 12.22
CA VAL A 406 2.14 -49.63 11.81
C VAL A 406 2.65 -48.81 13.00
N PHE A 407 1.77 -48.44 13.93
CA PHE A 407 2.12 -47.50 15.01
C PHE A 407 2.28 -48.19 16.39
N GLY A 408 2.11 -49.51 16.44
CA GLY A 408 2.19 -50.28 17.67
C GLY A 408 1.02 -50.03 18.63
N ILE A 409 1.05 -50.70 19.81
CA ILE A 409 -0.01 -50.60 20.81
C ILE A 409 -0.20 -49.16 21.32
N THR A 410 0.91 -48.41 21.57
CA THR A 410 0.84 -47.04 22.07
C THR A 410 0.22 -46.09 21.04
N GLY A 411 0.47 -46.31 19.75
CA GLY A 411 -0.15 -45.50 18.69
C GLY A 411 -1.64 -45.81 18.51
N TYR A 412 -2.01 -47.09 18.61
CA TYR A 412 -3.41 -47.48 18.61
C TYR A 412 -4.18 -46.90 19.80
N MET A 413 -3.59 -46.90 21.00
CA MET A 413 -4.18 -46.26 22.17
C MET A 413 -4.33 -44.76 21.99
N ALA A 414 -3.32 -44.07 21.47
CA ALA A 414 -3.38 -42.66 21.15
C ALA A 414 -4.54 -42.35 20.18
N TYR A 415 -4.64 -43.09 19.08
CA TYR A 415 -5.75 -42.94 18.13
C TYR A 415 -7.12 -43.14 18.78
N LYS A 416 -7.28 -44.23 19.57
CA LYS A 416 -8.52 -44.53 20.28
C LYS A 416 -8.92 -43.44 21.28
N ASN A 417 -7.95 -42.85 21.96
CA ASN A 417 -8.15 -41.75 22.90
C ASN A 417 -8.68 -40.48 22.23
N ILE A 418 -8.12 -40.14 21.09
CA ILE A 418 -8.57 -38.99 20.27
C ILE A 418 -10.06 -39.15 19.90
N TRP A 419 -10.45 -40.32 19.42
CA TRP A 419 -11.83 -40.56 18.97
C TRP A 419 -12.82 -40.87 20.10
N ARG A 420 -12.36 -41.18 21.31
CA ARG A 420 -13.21 -41.38 22.48
C ARG A 420 -13.93 -40.13 22.93
N TYR A 421 -13.25 -38.96 22.86
CA TYR A 421 -13.80 -37.66 23.25
C TYR A 421 -13.94 -36.71 22.02
N LYS A 422 -14.70 -37.19 21.03
CA LYS A 422 -14.83 -36.56 19.70
C LYS A 422 -15.02 -35.02 19.73
N THR A 423 -16.04 -34.55 20.48
CA THR A 423 -16.36 -33.13 20.55
C THR A 423 -15.19 -32.27 21.02
N ARG A 424 -14.47 -32.73 22.04
CA ARG A 424 -13.31 -32.03 22.57
C ARG A 424 -12.14 -32.02 21.59
N THR A 425 -11.86 -33.17 20.99
CA THR A 425 -10.79 -33.34 20.00
C THR A 425 -11.04 -32.44 18.78
N ILE A 426 -12.26 -32.43 18.25
CA ILE A 426 -12.63 -31.58 17.11
C ILE A 426 -12.45 -30.11 17.48
N LEU A 427 -12.94 -29.66 18.64
CA LEU A 427 -12.77 -28.28 19.09
C LEU A 427 -11.30 -27.89 19.28
N SER A 428 -10.48 -28.78 19.82
CA SER A 428 -9.06 -28.55 20.01
C SER A 428 -8.33 -28.44 18.66
N ILE A 429 -8.57 -29.37 17.74
CA ILE A 429 -8.00 -29.36 16.39
C ILE A 429 -8.44 -28.08 15.64
N PHE A 430 -9.73 -27.75 15.72
CA PHE A 430 -10.25 -26.56 15.03
C PHE A 430 -9.66 -25.27 15.59
N SER A 431 -9.49 -25.17 16.93
CA SER A 431 -8.86 -24.02 17.58
C SER A 431 -7.39 -23.84 17.14
N ILE A 432 -6.63 -24.95 17.08
CA ILE A 432 -5.24 -24.94 16.61
C ILE A 432 -5.19 -24.62 15.10
N SER A 433 -6.12 -25.17 14.31
CA SER A 433 -6.18 -24.91 12.87
C SER A 433 -6.49 -23.45 12.56
N MET A 434 -7.34 -22.81 13.36
CA MET A 434 -7.68 -21.39 13.17
C MET A 434 -6.50 -20.45 13.43
N THR A 435 -5.70 -20.75 14.47
CA THR A 435 -4.46 -20.00 14.71
C THR A 435 -3.41 -20.32 13.65
N GLY A 436 -3.38 -21.56 13.14
CA GLY A 436 -2.54 -21.96 12.01
C GLY A 436 -2.92 -21.26 10.70
N PHE A 437 -4.19 -21.08 10.46
CA PHE A 437 -4.69 -20.32 9.32
C PHE A 437 -4.16 -18.87 9.35
N LEU A 438 -4.26 -18.18 10.50
CA LEU A 438 -3.72 -16.84 10.67
C LEU A 438 -2.20 -16.78 10.45
N PHE A 439 -1.47 -17.78 10.94
CA PHE A 439 -0.02 -17.86 10.71
C PHE A 439 0.31 -18.03 9.23
N ILE A 440 -0.32 -19.00 8.56
CA ILE A 440 -0.04 -19.29 7.15
C ILE A 440 -0.40 -18.09 6.26
N THR A 441 -1.55 -17.44 6.48
CA THR A 441 -1.96 -16.27 5.69
C THR A 441 -1.01 -15.09 5.86
N ASN A 442 -0.53 -14.82 7.09
CA ASN A 442 0.50 -13.79 7.31
C ASN A 442 1.85 -14.16 6.67
N MET A 443 2.25 -15.44 6.70
CA MET A 443 3.48 -15.89 6.04
C MET A 443 3.39 -15.81 4.52
N VAL A 444 2.22 -16.12 3.94
CA VAL A 444 1.97 -15.91 2.50
C VAL A 444 2.10 -14.44 2.14
N ALA A 445 1.50 -13.54 2.93
CA ALA A 445 1.65 -12.10 2.73
C ALA A 445 3.12 -11.67 2.83
N PHE A 446 3.85 -12.13 3.85
CA PHE A 446 5.28 -11.86 4.01
C PHE A 446 6.10 -12.25 2.77
N ARG A 447 5.84 -13.44 2.20
CA ARG A 447 6.54 -13.94 1.03
C ARG A 447 6.14 -13.19 -0.26
N GLN A 448 4.91 -12.70 -0.37
CA GLN A 448 4.48 -11.92 -1.51
C GLN A 448 5.27 -10.61 -1.65
N TYR A 449 5.63 -9.96 -0.54
CA TYR A 449 6.48 -8.76 -0.57
C TYR A 449 7.89 -9.03 -1.10
N ASP A 450 8.46 -10.23 -0.92
CA ASP A 450 9.74 -10.62 -1.54
C ASP A 450 9.64 -10.75 -3.05
N LYS A 451 8.55 -11.35 -3.54
CA LYS A 451 8.35 -11.57 -4.98
C LYS A 451 7.94 -10.29 -5.73
N ASN A 452 7.24 -9.37 -5.06
CA ASN A 452 6.78 -8.14 -5.70
C ASN A 452 7.95 -7.22 -6.08
N VAL A 453 9.11 -7.31 -5.43
CA VAL A 453 10.32 -6.58 -5.85
C VAL A 453 10.77 -7.03 -7.24
N ASP A 454 10.73 -8.33 -7.50
CA ASP A 454 11.11 -8.89 -8.81
C ASP A 454 10.01 -8.68 -9.87
N SER A 455 8.73 -8.63 -9.46
CA SER A 455 7.59 -8.48 -10.37
C SER A 455 7.22 -7.02 -10.68
N LEU A 456 7.72 -6.05 -9.93
CA LEU A 456 7.72 -4.64 -10.34
C LEU A 456 8.67 -4.37 -11.52
N SER A 457 9.48 -5.35 -11.89
CA SER A 457 10.27 -5.33 -13.13
C SER A 457 9.46 -5.00 -14.39
N PRO A 458 8.21 -5.46 -14.60
CA PRO A 458 7.44 -5.08 -15.79
C PRO A 458 7.11 -3.58 -15.86
N ILE A 459 6.83 -2.93 -14.71
CA ILE A 459 6.55 -1.48 -14.68
C ILE A 459 7.83 -0.68 -14.99
N ILE A 460 8.97 -1.18 -14.50
CA ILE A 460 10.29 -0.62 -14.82
C ILE A 460 10.74 -1.02 -16.22
N SER A 461 10.29 -2.16 -16.76
CA SER A 461 10.54 -2.54 -18.16
C SER A 461 9.84 -1.61 -19.17
N GLU A 462 8.94 -0.75 -18.69
CA GLU A 462 8.39 0.34 -19.49
C GLU A 462 9.41 1.40 -19.89
N MET A 463 10.58 1.47 -19.25
CA MET A 463 11.72 2.25 -19.76
C MET A 463 12.36 1.63 -21.03
N GLY A 464 11.73 0.61 -21.63
CA GLY A 464 12.24 -0.06 -22.82
C GLY A 464 13.56 -0.79 -22.55
N GLU A 465 14.50 -0.69 -23.48
CA GLU A 465 15.85 -1.29 -23.37
C GLU A 465 16.82 -0.47 -22.50
N SER A 466 16.40 0.65 -21.89
CA SER A 466 17.25 1.56 -21.13
C SER A 466 17.25 1.22 -19.64
N ASP A 467 18.38 1.43 -18.99
CA ASP A 467 18.56 1.23 -17.54
C ASP A 467 18.61 2.56 -16.80
N ILE A 468 19.02 3.65 -17.49
CA ILE A 468 18.99 5.02 -16.99
C ILE A 468 18.35 5.91 -18.06
N ILE A 469 17.48 6.82 -17.64
CA ILE A 469 16.92 7.89 -18.46
C ILE A 469 17.35 9.22 -17.87
N LEU A 470 17.96 10.04 -18.71
CA LEU A 470 18.24 11.43 -18.37
C LEU A 470 17.26 12.30 -19.11
N SER A 471 16.61 13.18 -18.41
CA SER A 471 15.61 14.11 -18.95
C SER A 471 15.79 15.51 -18.42
N HIS A 472 15.03 16.44 -18.96
CA HIS A 472 14.91 17.75 -18.35
C HIS A 472 14.04 17.71 -17.10
N ASN A 473 14.44 18.47 -16.10
CA ASN A 473 13.54 18.81 -15.02
C ASN A 473 12.51 19.85 -15.50
N TYR A 474 11.41 19.37 -16.08
CA TYR A 474 10.32 20.22 -16.55
C TYR A 474 9.67 21.07 -15.45
N ASN A 475 9.88 20.69 -14.18
CA ASN A 475 9.35 21.44 -13.04
C ASN A 475 10.14 22.71 -12.77
N ASN A 476 11.45 22.71 -13.05
CA ASN A 476 12.37 23.77 -12.70
C ASN A 476 13.03 24.45 -13.91
N SER A 477 12.83 23.96 -15.13
CA SER A 477 13.34 24.57 -16.35
C SER A 477 12.26 24.69 -17.41
N SER A 478 12.39 25.67 -18.29
CA SER A 478 11.59 25.72 -19.51
C SER A 478 12.03 24.59 -20.43
N GLU A 479 11.07 23.88 -21.06
CA GLU A 479 11.33 22.83 -22.05
C GLU A 479 12.21 23.27 -23.23
N TYR A 480 12.38 24.57 -23.39
CA TYR A 480 13.12 25.18 -24.50
C TYR A 480 14.58 25.47 -24.17
N PHE A 481 15.02 25.34 -22.92
CA PHE A 481 16.34 25.71 -22.47
C PHE A 481 17.00 24.59 -21.64
N ASN A 482 18.32 24.67 -21.43
CA ASN A 482 19.10 23.73 -20.60
C ASN A 482 19.21 22.30 -21.16
N GLU A 483 19.42 22.18 -22.46
CA GLU A 483 19.62 20.92 -23.14
C GLU A 483 20.93 20.23 -22.75
N TYR A 484 20.98 18.91 -22.94
CA TYR A 484 22.24 18.15 -22.88
C TYR A 484 23.11 18.48 -24.10
N THR A 485 24.32 18.92 -23.86
CA THR A 485 25.30 19.23 -24.92
C THR A 485 25.96 17.97 -25.48
N ASP A 486 26.54 18.10 -26.69
CA ASP A 486 27.32 17.00 -27.29
C ASP A 486 28.53 16.61 -26.39
N ASP A 487 29.14 17.57 -25.64
CA ASP A 487 30.25 17.31 -24.70
C ASP A 487 29.82 16.48 -23.48
N GLU A 488 28.70 16.83 -22.87
CA GLU A 488 28.14 16.06 -21.74
C GLU A 488 27.78 14.64 -22.17
N VAL A 489 27.16 14.51 -23.35
CA VAL A 489 26.81 13.20 -23.90
C VAL A 489 28.04 12.34 -24.13
N SER A 490 29.15 12.95 -24.62
CA SER A 490 30.42 12.24 -24.79
C SER A 490 30.98 11.78 -23.45
N LYS A 491 31.01 12.65 -22.43
CA LYS A 491 31.48 12.29 -21.08
C LYS A 491 30.67 11.13 -20.49
N ILE A 492 29.35 11.12 -20.70
CA ILE A 492 28.49 10.02 -20.24
C ILE A 492 28.75 8.75 -21.01
N SER A 493 29.02 8.84 -22.34
CA SER A 493 29.31 7.66 -23.16
C SER A 493 30.63 7.00 -22.81
N ASP A 494 31.58 7.76 -22.27
CA ASP A 494 32.92 7.30 -21.89
C ASP A 494 33.00 6.67 -20.51
N ILE A 495 31.90 6.71 -19.73
CA ILE A 495 31.82 6.02 -18.43
C ILE A 495 31.95 4.51 -18.62
N ASP A 496 32.88 3.90 -17.90
CA ASP A 496 33.01 2.45 -17.88
C ASP A 496 31.75 1.80 -17.33
N GLY A 497 31.16 0.87 -18.06
CA GLY A 497 29.90 0.23 -17.75
C GLY A 497 28.69 0.73 -18.57
N VAL A 498 28.83 1.80 -19.36
CA VAL A 498 27.85 2.18 -20.38
C VAL A 498 28.03 1.31 -21.62
N SER A 499 26.98 0.56 -22.01
CA SER A 499 27.05 -0.29 -23.21
C SER A 499 26.51 0.38 -24.44
N LYS A 500 25.49 1.23 -24.28
CA LYS A 500 24.80 1.90 -25.40
C LYS A 500 24.15 3.18 -24.90
N LEU A 501 24.20 4.20 -25.73
CA LEU A 501 23.57 5.48 -25.46
C LEU A 501 22.69 5.87 -26.67
N THR A 502 21.43 6.24 -26.40
CA THR A 502 20.50 6.76 -27.40
C THR A 502 20.08 8.17 -26.99
N ARG A 503 19.97 9.07 -27.93
CA ARG A 503 19.68 10.50 -27.72
C ARG A 503 18.41 10.89 -28.45
N SER A 504 17.60 11.73 -27.83
CA SER A 504 16.45 12.30 -28.49
C SER A 504 16.35 13.81 -28.24
N MET A 505 15.83 14.47 -29.22
CA MET A 505 15.40 15.87 -29.16
C MET A 505 13.88 15.87 -29.25
N ASN A 506 13.22 16.72 -28.48
CA ASN A 506 11.77 16.78 -28.45
C ASN A 506 11.30 18.23 -28.23
N VAL A 507 10.21 18.60 -28.88
CA VAL A 507 9.42 19.80 -28.60
C VAL A 507 7.95 19.51 -28.85
N THR A 508 7.11 20.20 -28.11
CA THR A 508 5.66 20.17 -28.33
C THR A 508 5.28 21.18 -29.43
N GLY A 509 4.62 20.69 -30.47
CA GLY A 509 4.04 21.52 -31.53
C GLY A 509 2.56 21.26 -31.68
N TYR A 510 1.97 21.91 -32.68
CA TYR A 510 0.54 21.79 -32.93
C TYR A 510 0.25 21.53 -34.41
N LEU A 511 -0.70 20.64 -34.70
CA LEU A 511 -1.16 20.32 -36.03
C LEU A 511 -2.58 20.86 -36.22
N ASN A 512 -2.76 21.73 -37.19
CA ASN A 512 -4.09 22.18 -37.59
C ASN A 512 -4.74 21.17 -38.52
N SER A 513 -5.86 20.60 -38.11
CA SER A 513 -6.60 19.65 -38.92
C SER A 513 -8.10 19.96 -38.97
N ASN A 514 -8.69 19.72 -40.15
CA ASN A 514 -10.14 19.78 -40.27
C ASN A 514 -10.76 18.64 -39.44
N LYS A 515 -11.81 18.93 -38.71
CA LYS A 515 -12.54 17.98 -37.86
C LYS A 515 -12.93 16.69 -38.56
N GLU A 516 -13.26 16.76 -39.87
CA GLU A 516 -13.63 15.59 -40.66
C GLU A 516 -12.47 14.59 -40.79
N ASN A 517 -11.24 15.08 -40.81
CA ASN A 517 -10.03 14.26 -40.94
C ASN A 517 -9.58 13.64 -39.62
N ILE A 518 -10.05 14.12 -38.48
CA ILE A 518 -9.71 13.58 -37.14
C ILE A 518 -10.55 12.32 -36.90
N SER A 519 -9.93 11.28 -36.33
CA SER A 519 -10.62 10.02 -36.04
C SER A 519 -11.72 10.20 -35.01
N ASP A 520 -12.76 9.38 -35.10
CA ASP A 520 -13.90 9.48 -34.17
C ASP A 520 -13.50 9.04 -32.76
N TYR A 521 -12.56 8.10 -32.67
CA TYR A 521 -12.00 7.65 -31.39
C TYR A 521 -11.19 8.77 -30.69
N TYR A 522 -10.34 9.49 -31.41
CA TYR A 522 -9.58 10.62 -30.87
C TYR A 522 -10.50 11.74 -30.39
N LYS A 523 -11.58 12.04 -31.13
CA LYS A 523 -12.58 13.03 -30.72
C LYS A 523 -13.29 12.65 -29.44
N GLN A 524 -13.68 11.38 -29.33
CA GLN A 524 -14.35 10.86 -28.13
C GLN A 524 -13.41 10.86 -26.91
N TYR A 525 -12.17 10.44 -27.09
CA TYR A 525 -11.18 10.39 -26.02
C TYR A 525 -10.87 11.77 -25.46
N ASN A 526 -10.68 12.77 -26.33
CA ASN A 526 -10.35 14.13 -25.93
C ASN A 526 -11.59 15.03 -25.70
N SER A 527 -12.79 14.47 -25.69
CA SER A 527 -14.05 15.21 -25.46
C SER A 527 -14.18 16.48 -26.32
N LEU A 528 -13.72 16.44 -27.60
CA LEU A 528 -13.68 17.60 -28.49
C LEU A 528 -15.09 18.02 -28.90
N ASP A 529 -15.41 19.29 -28.64
CA ASP A 529 -16.74 19.87 -28.83
C ASP A 529 -17.24 19.81 -30.27
N LYS A 530 -18.57 19.75 -30.43
CA LYS A 530 -19.21 19.46 -31.73
C LYS A 530 -19.18 20.60 -32.74
N ASP A 531 -18.86 21.84 -32.34
CA ASP A 531 -19.13 23.04 -33.15
C ASP A 531 -17.92 23.68 -33.85
N GLU A 532 -16.70 23.19 -33.63
CA GLU A 532 -15.51 23.74 -34.26
C GLU A 532 -15.15 23.06 -35.59
N SER A 533 -14.92 23.80 -36.62
CA SER A 533 -14.60 23.28 -37.97
C SER A 533 -13.12 22.86 -38.11
N ASN A 534 -12.19 23.56 -37.43
CA ASN A 534 -10.78 23.26 -37.38
C ASN A 534 -10.32 23.07 -35.92
N LEU A 535 -9.57 21.99 -35.69
CA LEU A 535 -9.04 21.66 -34.37
C LEU A 535 -7.53 21.68 -34.39
N GLU A 536 -6.94 22.23 -33.34
CA GLU A 536 -5.51 22.21 -33.09
C GLU A 536 -5.17 20.98 -32.24
N ILE A 537 -4.37 20.07 -32.80
CA ILE A 537 -3.95 18.82 -32.16
C ILE A 537 -2.53 19.02 -31.65
N GLU A 538 -2.30 18.76 -30.37
CA GLU A 538 -0.96 18.71 -29.80
C GLU A 538 -0.18 17.53 -30.39
N ILE A 539 1.05 17.80 -30.85
CA ILE A 539 1.94 16.83 -31.47
C ILE A 539 3.32 16.86 -30.84
N ALA A 540 3.95 15.68 -30.75
CA ALA A 540 5.35 15.58 -30.37
C ALA A 540 6.24 15.64 -31.62
N ILE A 541 7.14 16.61 -31.69
CA ILE A 541 8.10 16.74 -32.77
C ILE A 541 9.44 16.24 -32.23
N LYS A 542 9.98 15.18 -32.82
CA LYS A 542 11.19 14.49 -32.35
C LYS A 542 12.31 14.59 -33.36
N GLY A 543 13.56 14.75 -32.90
CA GLY A 543 14.75 14.72 -33.69
C GLY A 543 15.65 13.54 -33.32
N TYR A 544 15.96 12.68 -34.28
CA TYR A 544 16.79 11.51 -34.05
C TYR A 544 18.06 11.51 -34.93
N ASP A 545 19.11 10.89 -34.41
CA ASP A 545 20.32 10.61 -35.20
C ASP A 545 20.09 9.42 -36.16
N LYS A 546 21.00 9.26 -37.14
CA LYS A 546 20.90 8.19 -38.16
C LYS A 546 20.83 6.78 -37.55
N SER A 547 21.50 6.57 -36.42
CA SER A 547 21.53 5.27 -35.73
C SER A 547 20.18 4.92 -35.09
N THR A 548 19.50 5.92 -34.53
CA THR A 548 18.18 5.79 -33.94
C THR A 548 17.09 5.67 -35.03
N LEU A 549 17.21 6.48 -36.09
CA LEU A 549 16.30 6.39 -37.25
C LEU A 549 16.32 4.98 -37.86
N LYS A 550 17.50 4.37 -38.04
CA LYS A 550 17.62 3.01 -38.57
C LYS A 550 16.88 1.97 -37.75
N LYS A 551 16.74 2.15 -36.43
CA LYS A 551 15.96 1.25 -35.59
C LYS A 551 14.45 1.34 -35.86
N LEU A 552 13.95 2.44 -36.43
CA LEU A 552 12.55 2.62 -36.79
C LEU A 552 12.14 1.79 -38.00
N GLU A 553 13.10 1.28 -38.82
CA GLU A 553 12.80 0.47 -40.01
C GLU A 553 11.88 -0.73 -39.68
N LYS A 554 12.08 -1.38 -38.53
CA LYS A 554 11.25 -2.53 -38.09
C LYS A 554 9.78 -2.16 -37.79
N TYR A 555 9.54 -0.87 -37.51
CA TYR A 555 8.22 -0.34 -37.20
C TYR A 555 7.56 0.36 -38.40
N LEU A 556 8.23 0.48 -39.55
CA LEU A 556 7.60 1.08 -40.72
C LEU A 556 6.42 0.25 -41.22
N GLU A 557 5.31 0.94 -41.44
CA GLU A 557 4.13 0.42 -42.13
C GLU A 557 4.21 0.71 -43.64
N ASP A 558 4.61 1.93 -43.99
CA ASP A 558 4.73 2.40 -45.35
C ASP A 558 5.85 3.45 -45.47
N GLY A 559 6.44 3.60 -46.65
CA GLY A 559 7.50 4.57 -46.93
C GLY A 559 8.92 4.06 -46.71
N ASN A 560 9.91 4.99 -46.68
CA ASN A 560 11.31 4.65 -46.53
C ASN A 560 12.06 5.74 -45.76
N ILE A 561 12.86 5.33 -44.77
CA ILE A 561 13.72 6.23 -43.93
C ILE A 561 14.77 6.98 -44.78
N GLU A 562 15.26 6.37 -45.88
CA GLU A 562 16.23 7.02 -46.75
C GLU A 562 15.68 8.26 -47.47
N ASN A 563 14.37 8.43 -47.50
CA ASN A 563 13.71 9.61 -48.03
C ASN A 563 13.69 10.81 -47.09
N LEU A 564 14.19 10.66 -45.86
CA LEU A 564 14.43 11.81 -44.97
C LEU A 564 15.56 12.67 -45.55
N ARG A 565 15.24 13.89 -45.93
CA ARG A 565 16.20 14.86 -46.48
C ARG A 565 16.60 15.87 -45.41
N GLU A 566 17.90 16.15 -45.31
CA GLU A 566 18.48 17.10 -44.37
C GLU A 566 18.27 18.57 -44.80
N ASP A 567 18.16 18.82 -46.10
CA ASP A 567 18.02 20.16 -46.67
C ASP A 567 16.73 20.32 -47.53
N GLY A 568 16.07 21.42 -47.36
CA GLY A 568 14.90 21.87 -48.14
C GLY A 568 13.94 22.78 -47.37
N ASP A 569 13.18 23.59 -48.10
CA ASP A 569 12.14 24.46 -47.53
C ASP A 569 10.98 23.65 -46.90
N ILE A 570 10.71 22.48 -47.44
CA ILE A 570 9.74 21.51 -46.88
C ILE A 570 10.51 20.39 -46.20
N LYS A 571 10.35 20.28 -44.89
CA LYS A 571 11.00 19.22 -44.09
C LYS A 571 10.34 17.87 -44.37
N SER A 572 11.11 16.81 -44.38
CA SER A 572 10.60 15.43 -44.52
C SER A 572 10.55 14.77 -43.16
N ALA A 573 9.48 14.04 -42.86
CA ALA A 573 9.28 13.36 -41.59
C ALA A 573 8.72 11.95 -41.73
N ILE A 574 9.05 11.09 -40.76
CA ILE A 574 8.33 9.86 -40.45
C ILE A 574 7.28 10.21 -39.40
N VAL A 575 6.08 9.68 -39.57
CA VAL A 575 4.96 10.03 -38.70
C VAL A 575 4.41 8.78 -38.01
N SER A 576 4.18 8.88 -36.70
CA SER A 576 3.33 7.98 -35.95
C SER A 576 1.96 8.63 -35.79
N ASN A 577 0.97 8.05 -36.46
CA ASN A 577 -0.42 8.55 -36.47
C ASN A 577 -1.27 7.97 -35.32
N TYR A 578 -0.63 7.37 -34.33
CA TYR A 578 -1.30 6.68 -33.23
C TYR A 578 -1.05 7.38 -31.90
N PHE A 579 -2.04 7.30 -31.00
CA PHE A 579 -1.89 7.78 -29.63
C PHE A 579 -2.20 6.67 -28.63
N TYR A 580 -1.69 6.81 -27.41
CA TYR A 580 -1.85 5.86 -26.32
C TYR A 580 -2.95 6.34 -25.36
N SER A 581 -4.03 5.59 -25.25
CA SER A 581 -5.19 5.91 -24.38
C SER A 581 -5.18 5.19 -23.03
N GLY A 582 -4.10 4.46 -22.70
CA GLY A 582 -4.07 3.60 -21.51
C GLY A 582 -4.77 2.24 -21.71
N GLU A 583 -5.50 2.04 -22.78
CA GLU A 583 -6.13 0.78 -23.20
C GLU A 583 -5.30 0.08 -24.29
N ALA A 584 -5.68 -1.13 -24.68
CA ALA A 584 -4.97 -1.85 -25.74
C ALA A 584 -4.95 -1.04 -27.04
N ILE A 585 -3.75 -0.82 -27.61
CA ILE A 585 -3.62 -0.13 -28.90
C ILE A 585 -4.20 -1.01 -29.99
N SER A 586 -5.18 -0.46 -30.69
CA SER A 586 -5.79 -1.04 -31.90
C SER A 586 -5.58 -0.11 -33.09
N THR A 587 -5.89 -0.58 -34.28
CA THR A 587 -5.91 0.27 -35.49
C THR A 587 -6.88 1.45 -35.39
N ASP A 588 -7.80 1.42 -34.42
CA ASP A 588 -8.78 2.47 -34.20
C ASP A 588 -8.25 3.64 -33.37
N THR A 589 -7.03 3.52 -32.81
CA THR A 589 -6.36 4.58 -32.02
C THR A 589 -5.60 5.60 -32.88
N SER A 590 -5.87 5.67 -34.19
CA SER A 590 -5.28 6.69 -35.04
C SER A 590 -5.81 8.10 -34.70
N THR A 591 -4.95 9.10 -34.79
CA THR A 591 -5.31 10.50 -34.62
C THR A 591 -6.04 11.06 -35.87
N LEU A 592 -5.46 10.82 -37.03
CA LEU A 592 -6.04 11.23 -38.33
C LEU A 592 -6.61 10.03 -39.10
N LYS A 593 -7.79 10.20 -39.71
CA LYS A 593 -8.46 9.13 -40.48
C LYS A 593 -7.73 8.73 -41.75
N LYS A 594 -7.12 9.70 -42.42
CA LYS A 594 -6.50 9.50 -43.75
C LYS A 594 -5.17 10.24 -43.78
N LEU A 595 -4.11 9.54 -43.49
CA LEU A 595 -2.75 10.03 -43.66
C LEU A 595 -1.96 9.02 -44.51
N LYS A 596 -1.29 9.52 -45.55
CA LYS A 596 -0.53 8.68 -46.51
C LYS A 596 0.89 9.22 -46.68
N VAL A 597 1.79 8.34 -47.12
CA VAL A 597 3.12 8.73 -47.57
C VAL A 597 2.98 9.63 -48.80
N GLY A 598 3.64 10.80 -48.75
CA GLY A 598 3.56 11.84 -49.76
C GLY A 598 2.71 13.03 -49.34
N ASP A 599 1.84 12.90 -48.35
CA ASP A 599 1.01 14.00 -47.87
C ASP A 599 1.88 15.12 -47.22
N ILE A 600 1.39 16.34 -47.32
CA ILE A 600 2.01 17.51 -46.63
C ILE A 600 1.09 17.91 -45.49
N ILE A 601 1.61 17.87 -44.28
CA ILE A 601 1.00 18.38 -43.04
C ILE A 601 1.55 19.76 -42.73
N GLU A 602 0.73 20.61 -42.15
CA GLU A 602 1.13 21.93 -41.69
C GLU A 602 1.14 21.94 -40.14
N ALA A 603 2.33 22.00 -39.58
CA ALA A 603 2.53 21.99 -38.17
C ALA A 603 3.06 23.34 -37.66
N ARG A 604 2.54 23.79 -36.55
CA ARG A 604 2.99 25.00 -35.86
C ARG A 604 4.05 24.58 -34.82
N ILE A 605 5.31 24.94 -35.13
CA ILE A 605 6.49 24.49 -34.39
C ILE A 605 7.06 25.62 -33.56
N PRO A 606 7.45 25.43 -32.29
CA PRO A 606 8.15 26.45 -31.50
C PRO A 606 9.59 26.62 -32.01
N VAL A 607 9.95 27.87 -32.36
CA VAL A 607 11.30 28.24 -32.77
C VAL A 607 11.96 29.02 -31.66
N VAL A 608 13.11 28.56 -31.19
CA VAL A 608 13.91 29.16 -30.13
C VAL A 608 14.97 30.05 -30.75
N ASN A 609 14.89 31.34 -30.49
CA ASN A 609 15.90 32.31 -30.90
C ASN A 609 16.43 33.08 -29.68
N GLY A 610 17.57 32.66 -29.16
CA GLY A 610 18.12 33.18 -27.92
C GLY A 610 17.21 32.93 -26.74
N LYS A 611 16.60 33.96 -26.15
CA LYS A 611 15.64 33.85 -25.05
C LYS A 611 14.16 33.90 -25.50
N GLU A 612 13.90 34.15 -26.77
CA GLU A 612 12.55 34.21 -27.32
C GLU A 612 12.14 32.87 -27.89
N VAL A 613 10.89 32.53 -27.69
CA VAL A 613 10.24 31.36 -28.31
C VAL A 613 9.00 31.85 -29.05
N LYS A 614 8.91 31.51 -30.35
CA LYS A 614 7.75 31.86 -31.20
C LYS A 614 7.29 30.65 -31.99
N TYR A 615 5.99 30.49 -32.14
CA TYR A 615 5.44 29.44 -33.00
C TYR A 615 5.45 29.88 -34.45
N VAL A 616 5.98 29.01 -35.32
CA VAL A 616 6.04 29.25 -36.77
C VAL A 616 5.38 28.09 -37.50
N ASN A 617 4.53 28.39 -38.48
CA ASN A 617 3.92 27.36 -39.32
C ASN A 617 4.97 26.81 -40.30
N GLN A 618 5.14 25.49 -40.28
CA GLN A 618 6.05 24.76 -41.14
C GLN A 618 5.32 23.65 -41.90
N LYS A 619 5.63 23.51 -43.20
CA LYS A 619 5.14 22.42 -44.03
C LYS A 619 6.06 21.21 -43.92
N ILE A 620 5.48 20.06 -43.62
CA ILE A 620 6.23 18.81 -43.42
C ILE A 620 5.67 17.76 -44.34
N LYS A 621 6.54 17.16 -45.16
CA LYS A 621 6.18 16.06 -46.07
C LYS A 621 6.34 14.73 -45.35
N VAL A 622 5.29 13.91 -45.33
CA VAL A 622 5.31 12.56 -44.76
C VAL A 622 6.03 11.63 -45.74
N VAL A 623 7.15 11.04 -45.30
CA VAL A 623 7.98 10.11 -46.10
C VAL A 623 7.92 8.67 -45.58
N GLY A 624 7.36 8.48 -44.42
CA GLY A 624 7.12 7.16 -43.81
C GLY A 624 6.04 7.22 -42.71
N LEU A 625 5.33 6.11 -42.57
CA LEU A 625 4.33 5.90 -41.52
C LEU A 625 4.77 4.73 -40.61
N LEU A 626 4.56 4.88 -39.31
CA LEU A 626 4.89 3.87 -38.33
C LEU A 626 3.65 3.04 -37.94
N LYS A 627 3.85 1.76 -37.64
CA LYS A 627 2.84 0.83 -37.13
C LYS A 627 2.41 1.22 -35.69
N PRO A 628 1.22 0.79 -35.25
CA PRO A 628 0.77 0.99 -33.86
C PRO A 628 1.77 0.45 -32.81
N ASP A 629 2.43 -0.66 -33.12
CA ASP A 629 3.42 -1.30 -32.24
C ASP A 629 4.61 -0.39 -31.85
N TYR A 630 4.86 0.66 -32.63
CA TYR A 630 5.89 1.65 -32.29
C TYR A 630 5.59 2.35 -30.99
N VAL A 631 4.33 2.75 -30.76
CA VAL A 631 3.92 3.46 -29.55
C VAL A 631 4.08 2.61 -28.29
N LEU A 632 3.95 1.28 -28.43
CA LEU A 632 4.11 0.32 -27.32
C LEU A 632 5.58 -0.03 -27.02
N ASN A 633 6.38 -0.21 -28.08
CA ASN A 633 7.63 -0.97 -27.99
C ASN A 633 8.89 -0.15 -28.26
N ALA A 634 8.77 1.10 -28.72
CA ALA A 634 9.95 1.90 -29.07
C ALA A 634 10.35 2.85 -27.92
N GLU A 635 11.65 3.13 -27.83
CA GLU A 635 12.20 4.20 -26.99
C GLU A 635 11.52 5.52 -27.38
N GLY A 636 10.80 6.15 -26.42
CA GLY A 636 10.04 7.39 -26.68
C GLY A 636 8.68 7.20 -27.38
N GLY A 637 8.24 5.95 -27.63
CA GLY A 637 6.93 5.64 -28.21
C GLY A 637 5.75 5.90 -27.27
N LYS A 638 6.00 6.05 -25.99
CA LYS A 638 4.96 6.24 -24.95
C LYS A 638 4.45 7.67 -24.78
N ASP A 639 4.96 8.63 -25.56
CA ASP A 639 4.28 9.91 -25.64
C ASP A 639 2.88 9.69 -26.23
N SER A 640 1.90 10.10 -25.50
CA SER A 640 0.49 9.82 -25.79
C SER A 640 -0.06 10.48 -27.05
N ASN A 641 0.79 11.22 -27.82
CA ASN A 641 0.33 12.09 -28.90
C ASN A 641 0.84 11.66 -30.28
N PHE A 642 0.23 12.22 -31.30
CA PHE A 642 0.72 12.16 -32.67
C PHE A 642 2.20 12.60 -32.75
N GLN A 643 3.07 11.82 -33.41
CA GLN A 643 4.49 12.10 -33.42
C GLN A 643 5.00 12.37 -34.83
N VAL A 644 5.79 13.44 -34.94
CA VAL A 644 6.49 13.84 -36.17
C VAL A 644 7.98 13.68 -35.94
N ILE A 645 8.61 12.76 -36.63
CA ILE A 645 10.02 12.38 -36.45
C ILE A 645 10.85 12.92 -37.60
N LEU A 646 11.78 13.80 -37.28
CA LEU A 646 12.72 14.44 -38.20
C LEU A 646 14.13 13.83 -37.97
N ASP A 647 15.00 13.99 -38.95
CA ASP A 647 16.43 13.82 -38.67
C ASP A 647 16.97 14.96 -37.77
N LYS A 648 18.07 14.70 -37.06
CA LYS A 648 18.68 15.62 -36.09
C LYS A 648 18.91 17.02 -36.68
N ASN A 649 19.38 17.12 -37.93
CA ASN A 649 19.74 18.42 -38.51
C ASN A 649 18.49 19.19 -38.93
N SER A 650 17.49 18.51 -39.53
CA SER A 650 16.21 19.10 -39.86
C SER A 650 15.48 19.57 -38.61
N PHE A 651 15.54 18.83 -37.51
CA PHE A 651 14.98 19.24 -36.22
C PHE A 651 15.65 20.53 -35.69
N LYS A 652 16.99 20.55 -35.68
CA LYS A 652 17.75 21.75 -35.24
C LYS A 652 17.42 23.01 -36.06
N GLN A 653 17.27 22.83 -37.38
CA GLN A 653 16.88 23.95 -38.26
C GLN A 653 15.42 24.38 -38.02
N ALA A 654 14.52 23.43 -37.80
CA ALA A 654 13.10 23.71 -37.62
C ALA A 654 12.79 24.39 -36.28
N THR A 655 13.54 24.06 -35.23
CA THR A 655 13.25 24.48 -33.84
C THR A 655 14.25 25.50 -33.27
N GLY A 656 15.44 25.67 -33.90
CA GLY A 656 16.53 26.47 -33.36
C GLY A 656 17.23 25.82 -32.15
N LYS A 657 16.83 24.63 -31.71
CA LYS A 657 17.45 23.92 -30.58
C LYS A 657 18.79 23.32 -30.99
N LYS A 658 19.72 23.22 -30.04
CA LYS A 658 21.10 22.75 -30.30
C LYS A 658 21.46 21.44 -29.62
N GLY A 659 20.86 21.15 -28.46
CA GLY A 659 21.16 20.00 -27.62
C GLY A 659 20.08 18.93 -27.64
N PHE A 660 20.15 18.00 -26.67
CA PHE A 660 19.23 16.88 -26.52
C PHE A 660 18.37 17.07 -25.26
N ASN A 661 17.13 16.66 -25.34
CA ASN A 661 16.22 16.68 -24.20
C ASN A 661 16.37 15.42 -23.34
N ASN A 662 16.45 14.26 -23.99
CA ASN A 662 16.49 12.98 -23.31
C ASN A 662 17.69 12.15 -23.79
N ILE A 663 18.28 11.43 -22.84
CA ILE A 663 19.35 10.46 -23.08
C ILE A 663 18.96 9.16 -22.42
N TYR A 664 18.97 8.09 -23.20
CA TYR A 664 18.64 6.72 -22.77
C TYR A 664 19.92 5.90 -22.72
N ILE A 665 20.25 5.37 -21.55
CA ILE A 665 21.50 4.67 -21.30
C ILE A 665 21.22 3.21 -20.99
N LYS A 666 21.92 2.30 -21.66
CA LYS A 666 21.94 0.87 -21.40
C LYS A 666 23.25 0.50 -20.71
N LEU A 667 23.18 -0.23 -19.62
CA LEU A 667 24.34 -0.67 -18.86
C LEU A 667 24.86 -2.02 -19.34
N GLN A 668 26.15 -2.27 -19.06
CA GLN A 668 26.76 -3.60 -19.24
C GLN A 668 26.33 -4.51 -18.08
N LYS A 669 26.05 -5.79 -18.37
CA LYS A 669 25.52 -6.72 -17.38
C LYS A 669 26.51 -7.09 -16.25
N ASP A 670 27.80 -6.90 -16.48
CA ASP A 670 28.87 -7.39 -15.58
C ASP A 670 29.50 -6.28 -14.71
N LYS A 671 28.91 -5.09 -14.68
CA LYS A 671 29.39 -3.94 -13.89
C LYS A 671 28.45 -3.62 -12.73
N GLU A 672 29.01 -3.05 -11.65
CA GLU A 672 28.22 -2.57 -10.52
C GLU A 672 27.36 -1.35 -10.93
N GLU A 673 26.06 -1.56 -11.02
CA GLU A 673 25.11 -0.52 -11.44
C GLU A 673 25.22 0.74 -10.56
N GLU A 674 25.49 0.61 -9.26
CA GLU A 674 25.62 1.71 -8.30
C GLU A 674 26.76 2.67 -8.67
N GLU A 675 27.90 2.15 -9.10
CA GLU A 675 29.05 2.96 -9.49
C GLU A 675 28.75 3.76 -10.77
N VAL A 676 28.15 3.12 -11.77
CA VAL A 676 27.79 3.80 -13.02
C VAL A 676 26.74 4.88 -12.77
N VAL A 677 25.71 4.59 -11.97
CA VAL A 677 24.68 5.56 -11.59
C VAL A 677 25.29 6.75 -10.84
N SER A 678 26.23 6.50 -9.94
CA SER A 678 26.94 7.56 -9.19
C SER A 678 27.77 8.46 -10.13
N ASN A 679 28.51 7.88 -11.08
CA ASN A 679 29.33 8.61 -12.04
C ASN A 679 28.46 9.46 -13.00
N VAL A 680 27.33 8.90 -13.46
CA VAL A 680 26.36 9.67 -14.26
C VAL A 680 25.79 10.84 -13.45
N LYS A 681 25.45 10.61 -12.19
CA LYS A 681 24.95 11.69 -11.29
C LYS A 681 25.97 12.81 -11.13
N GLU A 682 27.23 12.51 -10.99
CA GLU A 682 28.28 13.52 -10.84
C GLU A 682 28.32 14.48 -12.04
N ILE A 683 28.23 13.95 -13.25
CA ILE A 683 28.17 14.75 -14.48
C ILE A 683 26.90 15.61 -14.53
N ILE A 684 25.76 15.07 -14.08
CA ILE A 684 24.47 15.79 -14.13
C ILE A 684 24.36 16.83 -13.02
N ASN A 685 24.90 16.56 -11.84
CA ASN A 685 24.83 17.48 -10.68
C ASN A 685 25.53 18.82 -10.93
N GLU A 686 26.38 18.93 -11.95
CA GLU A 686 26.89 20.22 -12.42
C GLU A 686 25.79 21.08 -13.02
N ASN A 687 24.67 20.46 -13.51
CA ASN A 687 23.54 21.20 -14.08
C ASN A 687 22.21 20.79 -13.41
N ARG A 688 21.73 21.65 -12.52
CA ARG A 688 20.56 21.44 -11.65
C ARG A 688 19.21 21.31 -12.37
N PHE A 689 19.19 21.43 -13.68
CA PHE A 689 17.97 21.34 -14.50
C PHE A 689 17.81 19.97 -15.14
N LYS A 690 18.70 19.04 -14.86
CA LYS A 690 18.73 17.71 -15.43
C LYS A 690 18.30 16.69 -14.38
N GLU A 691 17.43 15.81 -14.77
CA GLU A 691 16.92 14.71 -13.93
C GLU A 691 17.43 13.38 -14.45
N MET A 692 17.61 12.47 -13.53
CA MET A 692 17.97 11.10 -13.83
C MET A 692 16.93 10.16 -13.19
N GLU A 693 16.38 9.31 -14.00
CA GLU A 693 15.61 8.16 -13.55
C GLU A 693 16.40 6.88 -13.80
N SER A 694 16.58 6.07 -12.79
CA SER A 694 17.41 4.86 -12.86
C SER A 694 16.63 3.66 -12.34
N LYS A 695 16.68 2.55 -13.08
CA LYS A 695 16.14 1.26 -12.62
C LYS A 695 16.74 0.82 -11.29
N TYR A 696 18.02 1.07 -11.10
CA TYR A 696 18.71 0.76 -9.85
C TYR A 696 18.11 1.52 -8.67
N GLU A 697 17.94 2.85 -8.80
CA GLU A 697 17.36 3.68 -7.72
C GLU A 697 15.92 3.33 -7.46
N ASN A 698 15.12 3.13 -8.49
CA ASN A 698 13.72 2.72 -8.34
C ASN A 698 13.59 1.36 -7.64
N ARG A 699 14.48 0.40 -7.97
CA ARG A 699 14.56 -0.87 -7.23
C ARG A 699 14.97 -0.66 -5.76
N LYS A 700 15.95 0.20 -5.50
CA LYS A 700 16.40 0.52 -4.14
C LYS A 700 15.27 1.13 -3.30
N LEU A 701 14.57 2.13 -3.82
CA LEU A 701 13.42 2.75 -3.17
C LEU A 701 12.27 1.76 -2.94
N SER A 702 11.95 0.94 -3.93
CA SER A 702 10.94 -0.13 -3.80
C SER A 702 11.34 -1.15 -2.76
N THR A 703 12.61 -1.53 -2.69
CA THR A 703 13.14 -2.46 -1.68
C THR A 703 13.02 -1.88 -0.28
N GLU A 704 13.39 -0.61 -0.08
CA GLU A 704 13.26 0.08 1.22
C GLU A 704 11.79 0.19 1.67
N GLY A 705 10.87 0.50 0.75
CA GLY A 705 9.44 0.51 1.00
C GLY A 705 8.90 -0.87 1.39
N ASN A 706 9.29 -1.89 0.63
CA ASN A 706 8.89 -3.27 0.89
C ASN A 706 9.48 -3.82 2.19
N GLU A 707 10.70 -3.41 2.59
CA GLU A 707 11.27 -3.80 3.88
C GLU A 707 10.45 -3.27 5.06
N LYS A 708 9.91 -2.06 4.99
CA LYS A 708 8.98 -1.55 6.02
C LYS A 708 7.73 -2.42 6.11
N LEU A 709 7.10 -2.73 4.98
CA LEU A 709 5.92 -3.61 4.92
C LEU A 709 6.23 -5.02 5.42
N LYS A 710 7.39 -5.58 5.08
CA LYS A 710 7.86 -6.87 5.60
C LYS A 710 7.98 -6.86 7.12
N LYS A 711 8.55 -5.81 7.71
CA LYS A 711 8.67 -5.67 9.19
C LYS A 711 7.30 -5.67 9.85
N GLU A 712 6.30 -5.02 9.27
CA GLU A 712 4.92 -5.01 9.78
C GLU A 712 4.29 -6.40 9.78
N VAL A 713 4.40 -7.09 8.65
CA VAL A 713 3.89 -8.45 8.54
C VAL A 713 4.65 -9.39 9.47
N LEU A 714 5.96 -9.23 9.62
CA LEU A 714 6.78 -10.02 10.54
C LEU A 714 6.33 -9.88 11.99
N VAL A 715 6.01 -8.66 12.45
CA VAL A 715 5.44 -8.42 13.79
C VAL A 715 4.12 -9.17 13.95
N SER A 716 3.26 -9.15 12.96
CA SER A 716 2.00 -9.91 12.95
C SER A 716 2.23 -11.43 13.00
N VAL A 717 3.20 -11.93 12.23
CA VAL A 717 3.62 -13.35 12.24
C VAL A 717 4.14 -13.76 13.61
N VAL A 718 5.01 -12.98 14.24
CA VAL A 718 5.57 -13.26 15.56
C VAL A 718 4.48 -13.26 16.64
N LEU A 719 3.59 -12.27 16.63
CA LEU A 719 2.46 -12.22 17.56
C LEU A 719 1.55 -13.45 17.41
N THR A 720 1.18 -13.81 16.19
CA THR A 720 0.34 -15.00 15.95
C THR A 720 1.06 -16.28 16.32
N MET A 721 2.36 -16.40 16.09
CA MET A 721 3.16 -17.57 16.47
C MET A 721 3.22 -17.75 17.99
N VAL A 722 3.50 -16.68 18.73
CA VAL A 722 3.55 -16.73 20.21
C VAL A 722 2.20 -17.15 20.79
N ILE A 723 1.12 -16.52 20.31
CA ILE A 723 -0.23 -16.82 20.79
C ILE A 723 -0.66 -18.24 20.41
N SER A 724 -0.35 -18.69 19.20
CA SER A 724 -0.59 -20.07 18.75
C SER A 724 0.14 -21.06 19.62
N SER A 725 1.41 -20.77 19.94
CA SER A 725 2.22 -21.65 20.80
C SER A 725 1.63 -21.81 22.18
N ILE A 726 1.24 -20.71 22.82
CA ILE A 726 0.64 -20.71 24.15
C ILE A 726 -0.72 -21.42 24.13
N ASN A 727 -1.55 -21.17 23.08
CA ASN A 727 -2.81 -21.87 22.91
C ASN A 727 -2.63 -23.40 22.80
N ILE A 728 -1.70 -23.85 21.97
CA ILE A 728 -1.39 -25.29 21.82
C ILE A 728 -0.93 -25.87 23.14
N VAL A 729 -0.01 -25.20 23.85
CA VAL A 729 0.47 -25.65 25.17
C VAL A 729 -0.67 -25.74 26.16
N CYS A 730 -1.55 -24.75 26.25
CA CYS A 730 -2.71 -24.78 27.13
C CYS A 730 -3.67 -25.95 26.80
N ILE A 731 -3.99 -26.16 25.52
CA ILE A 731 -4.88 -27.23 25.09
C ILE A 731 -4.29 -28.60 25.41
N VAL A 732 -3.05 -28.86 25.02
CA VAL A 732 -2.40 -30.18 25.20
C VAL A 732 -2.20 -30.46 26.70
N THR A 733 -1.66 -29.52 27.48
CA THR A 733 -1.43 -29.70 28.92
C THR A 733 -2.72 -29.98 29.66
N THR A 734 -3.78 -29.21 29.41
CA THR A 734 -5.06 -29.38 30.07
C THR A 734 -5.72 -30.72 29.63
N SER A 735 -5.57 -31.09 28.36
CA SER A 735 -6.04 -32.38 27.84
C SER A 735 -5.44 -33.59 28.59
N ILE A 736 -4.18 -33.51 28.95
CA ILE A 736 -3.47 -34.53 29.67
C ILE A 736 -3.85 -34.53 31.16
N MET A 737 -3.95 -33.36 31.76
CA MET A 737 -4.25 -33.22 33.21
C MET A 737 -5.60 -33.78 33.59
N ILE A 738 -6.62 -33.65 32.73
CA ILE A 738 -7.94 -34.26 32.99
C ILE A 738 -7.90 -35.80 33.00
N ARG A 739 -6.94 -36.38 32.34
CA ARG A 739 -6.79 -37.82 32.17
C ARG A 739 -5.82 -38.47 33.16
N VAL A 740 -5.39 -37.73 34.20
CA VAL A 740 -4.47 -38.19 35.21
C VAL A 740 -4.96 -39.49 35.84
N LYS A 741 -6.26 -39.61 36.13
CA LYS A 741 -6.85 -40.84 36.70
C LYS A 741 -6.74 -42.01 35.73
N GLU A 742 -7.10 -41.82 34.44
CA GLU A 742 -6.95 -42.89 33.42
C GLU A 742 -5.50 -43.34 33.28
N ILE A 743 -4.56 -42.37 33.29
CA ILE A 743 -3.14 -42.64 33.22
C ILE A 743 -2.66 -43.39 34.46
N SER A 744 -3.12 -43.00 35.63
CA SER A 744 -2.81 -43.71 36.89
C SER A 744 -3.36 -45.12 36.92
N THR A 745 -4.59 -45.34 36.39
CA THR A 745 -5.18 -46.67 36.20
C THR A 745 -4.34 -47.52 35.24
N LEU A 746 -3.89 -46.99 34.12
CA LEU A 746 -3.00 -47.71 33.22
C LEU A 746 -1.66 -48.08 33.88
N ARG A 747 -1.15 -47.22 34.76
CA ARG A 747 0.05 -47.51 35.56
C ARG A 747 -0.20 -48.62 36.59
N SER A 748 -1.34 -48.60 37.22
CA SER A 748 -1.70 -49.67 38.21
C SER A 748 -1.89 -51.06 37.56
N ILE A 749 -2.30 -51.11 36.27
CA ILE A 749 -2.39 -52.32 35.45
C ILE A 749 -1.03 -52.78 34.93
N GLY A 750 0.07 -52.00 35.17
CA GLY A 750 1.44 -52.38 34.79
C GLY A 750 1.97 -51.69 33.52
N MET A 751 1.30 -50.70 32.99
CA MET A 751 1.85 -49.93 31.86
C MET A 751 3.02 -49.07 32.30
N SER A 752 4.19 -49.28 31.69
CA SER A 752 5.40 -48.51 32.02
C SER A 752 5.26 -47.04 31.69
N MET A 753 5.88 -46.19 32.47
CA MET A 753 5.90 -44.71 32.24
C MET A 753 6.48 -44.34 30.86
N LYS A 754 7.42 -45.14 30.33
CA LYS A 754 7.97 -44.96 28.97
C LYS A 754 6.91 -45.12 27.90
N ASN A 755 6.02 -46.14 28.06
CA ASN A 755 4.92 -46.36 27.11
C ASN A 755 3.82 -45.29 27.19
N ILE A 756 3.54 -44.77 28.39
CA ILE A 756 2.62 -43.65 28.59
C ILE A 756 3.16 -42.40 27.91
N LYS A 757 4.45 -42.07 28.11
CA LYS A 757 5.12 -40.97 27.42
C LYS A 757 5.01 -41.10 25.91
N LYS A 758 5.30 -42.29 25.34
CA LYS A 758 5.17 -42.56 23.91
C LYS A 758 3.72 -42.39 23.40
N MET A 759 2.73 -42.80 24.18
CA MET A 759 1.32 -42.68 23.86
C MET A 759 0.91 -41.20 23.77
N ILE A 760 1.27 -40.38 24.76
CA ILE A 760 0.96 -38.96 24.84
C ILE A 760 1.66 -38.19 23.70
N LEU A 761 2.92 -38.50 23.42
CA LEU A 761 3.67 -37.86 22.33
C LEU A 761 3.02 -38.17 20.96
N LYS A 762 2.62 -39.42 20.73
CA LYS A 762 1.92 -39.79 19.49
C LYS A 762 0.56 -39.08 19.37
N GLU A 763 -0.17 -38.94 20.47
CA GLU A 763 -1.41 -38.17 20.50
C GLU A 763 -1.18 -36.70 20.15
N SER A 764 -0.14 -36.08 20.69
CA SER A 764 0.27 -34.69 20.41
C SER A 764 0.66 -34.47 18.94
N ILE A 765 1.39 -35.46 18.36
CA ILE A 765 1.76 -35.41 16.93
C ILE A 765 0.51 -35.46 16.04
N ILE A 766 -0.48 -36.31 16.37
CA ILE A 766 -1.74 -36.41 15.60
C ILE A 766 -2.50 -35.06 15.65
N TYR A 767 -2.55 -34.38 16.81
CA TYR A 767 -3.15 -33.04 16.92
C TYR A 767 -2.44 -32.04 15.98
N GLY A 768 -1.11 -32.02 15.97
CA GLY A 768 -0.32 -31.15 15.09
C GLY A 768 -0.59 -31.40 13.62
N ILE A 769 -0.56 -32.69 13.19
CA ILE A 769 -0.77 -33.08 11.78
C ILE A 769 -2.19 -32.68 11.30
N LEU A 770 -3.21 -33.09 12.06
CA LEU A 770 -4.60 -32.83 11.66
C LEU A 770 -4.91 -31.33 11.62
N SER A 771 -4.37 -30.56 12.57
CA SER A 771 -4.53 -29.11 12.59
C SER A 771 -3.85 -28.44 11.40
N SER A 772 -2.67 -28.90 11.02
CA SER A 772 -1.93 -28.35 9.88
C SER A 772 -2.62 -28.62 8.54
N ILE A 773 -3.19 -29.82 8.37
CA ILE A 773 -3.96 -30.14 7.16
C ILE A 773 -5.18 -29.23 7.04
N ILE A 774 -5.95 -29.05 8.12
CA ILE A 774 -7.14 -28.21 8.11
C ILE A 774 -6.76 -26.74 7.90
N ALA A 775 -5.74 -26.25 8.60
CA ALA A 775 -5.22 -24.88 8.41
C ALA A 775 -4.77 -24.65 6.97
N GLY A 776 -4.06 -25.63 6.39
CA GLY A 776 -3.59 -25.59 5.01
C GLY A 776 -4.74 -25.50 3.99
N ILE A 777 -5.81 -26.27 4.18
CA ILE A 777 -7.00 -26.22 3.30
C ILE A 777 -7.64 -24.83 3.34
N PHE A 778 -7.88 -24.28 4.53
CA PHE A 778 -8.48 -22.96 4.67
C PHE A 778 -7.58 -21.85 4.12
N SER A 779 -6.28 -21.92 4.37
CA SER A 779 -5.32 -20.92 3.86
C SER A 779 -5.17 -20.98 2.35
N SER A 780 -5.16 -22.18 1.75
CA SER A 780 -5.13 -22.33 0.28
C SER A 780 -6.39 -21.75 -0.36
N TYR A 781 -7.56 -21.96 0.25
CA TYR A 781 -8.81 -21.37 -0.24
C TYR A 781 -8.79 -19.84 -0.15
N ASP A 782 -8.30 -19.27 0.96
CA ASP A 782 -8.18 -17.82 1.13
C ASP A 782 -7.19 -17.21 0.15
N THR A 783 -6.02 -17.83 -0.05
CA THR A 783 -5.02 -17.43 -1.04
C THR A 783 -5.61 -17.43 -2.46
N TYR A 784 -6.38 -18.46 -2.82
CA TYR A 784 -7.08 -18.53 -4.10
C TYR A 784 -8.08 -17.38 -4.29
N LYS A 785 -8.89 -17.09 -3.26
CA LYS A 785 -9.85 -15.99 -3.29
C LYS A 785 -9.19 -14.61 -3.40
N ASN A 786 -8.08 -14.41 -2.69
CA ASN A 786 -7.34 -13.15 -2.75
C ASN A 786 -6.69 -12.96 -4.13
N MET A 787 -6.15 -14.03 -4.72
CA MET A 787 -5.63 -14.02 -6.10
C MET A 787 -6.73 -13.67 -7.12
N GLN A 788 -7.93 -14.27 -7.03
CA GLN A 788 -9.04 -13.93 -7.93
C GLN A 788 -9.39 -12.44 -7.85
N ARG A 789 -9.48 -11.88 -6.64
CA ARG A 789 -9.77 -10.45 -6.45
C ARG A 789 -8.67 -9.55 -7.02
N ALA A 790 -7.41 -9.93 -6.83
CA ALA A 790 -6.29 -9.21 -7.43
C ALA A 790 -6.40 -9.22 -8.96
N ASN A 791 -6.63 -10.39 -9.57
CA ASN A 791 -6.82 -10.49 -11.02
C ASN A 791 -8.03 -9.70 -11.54
N GLU A 792 -9.15 -9.67 -10.80
CA GLU A 792 -10.31 -8.83 -11.14
C GLU A 792 -9.96 -7.33 -11.11
N THR A 793 -9.19 -6.89 -10.12
CA THR A 793 -8.74 -5.50 -10.01
C THR A 793 -7.80 -5.14 -11.17
N PHE A 794 -6.84 -6.00 -11.49
CA PHE A 794 -5.92 -5.79 -12.62
C PHE A 794 -6.64 -5.86 -13.97
N SER A 795 -7.63 -6.72 -14.10
CA SER A 795 -8.43 -6.80 -15.34
C SER A 795 -9.26 -5.54 -15.57
N LYS A 796 -9.81 -4.94 -14.51
CA LYS A 796 -10.60 -3.70 -14.62
C LYS A 796 -9.74 -2.45 -14.79
N GLY A 797 -8.55 -2.40 -14.16
CA GLY A 797 -7.67 -1.23 -14.20
C GLY A 797 -6.69 -1.22 -15.36
N LEU A 798 -6.19 -2.38 -15.80
CA LEU A 798 -5.10 -2.49 -16.76
C LEU A 798 -5.42 -3.42 -17.95
N GLY A 799 -6.64 -3.98 -18.05
CA GLY A 799 -7.02 -4.92 -19.11
C GLY A 799 -6.33 -6.29 -19.05
N ILE A 800 -5.50 -6.55 -18.03
CA ILE A 800 -4.74 -7.80 -17.88
C ILE A 800 -5.62 -8.87 -17.24
N LYS A 801 -6.08 -9.84 -18.03
CA LYS A 801 -7.02 -10.89 -17.56
C LYS A 801 -6.44 -11.84 -16.51
N GLN A 802 -5.13 -12.05 -16.47
CA GLN A 802 -4.49 -13.00 -15.55
C GLN A 802 -3.09 -12.52 -15.17
N ALA A 803 -3.03 -11.62 -14.15
CA ALA A 803 -1.77 -11.09 -13.63
C ALA A 803 -1.07 -12.06 -12.67
N TYR A 804 -1.85 -12.91 -11.98
CA TYR A 804 -1.33 -13.83 -10.96
C TYR A 804 -1.84 -15.25 -11.18
N GLU A 805 -0.93 -16.22 -11.02
CA GLU A 805 -1.26 -17.65 -11.01
C GLU A 805 -1.45 -18.16 -9.58
N PHE A 806 -2.37 -19.13 -9.43
CA PHE A 806 -2.59 -19.76 -8.13
C PHE A 806 -1.48 -20.75 -7.82
N ASN A 807 -0.80 -20.53 -6.69
CA ASN A 807 0.16 -21.46 -6.12
C ASN A 807 -0.28 -21.86 -4.71
N ILE A 808 -0.32 -23.16 -4.44
CA ILE A 808 -0.59 -23.66 -3.09
C ILE A 808 0.54 -23.22 -2.17
N PRO A 809 0.24 -22.64 -0.97
CA PRO A 809 1.28 -22.21 -0.02
C PRO A 809 1.90 -23.39 0.73
N ALA A 810 2.48 -24.35 -0.01
CA ALA A 810 2.98 -25.61 0.53
C ALA A 810 4.12 -25.41 1.55
N VAL A 811 4.99 -24.43 1.33
CA VAL A 811 6.12 -24.11 2.22
C VAL A 811 5.61 -23.60 3.56
N GLU A 812 4.68 -22.66 3.54
CA GLU A 812 4.07 -22.03 4.72
C GLU A 812 3.25 -23.05 5.53
N ILE A 813 2.54 -23.95 4.84
CA ILE A 813 1.81 -25.09 5.45
C ILE A 813 2.80 -26.04 6.14
N LEU A 814 3.92 -26.36 5.50
CA LEU A 814 4.96 -27.21 6.08
C LEU A 814 5.62 -26.55 7.29
N GLN A 815 5.94 -25.27 7.21
CA GLN A 815 6.52 -24.50 8.33
C GLN A 815 5.60 -24.50 9.54
N PHE A 816 4.31 -24.20 9.34
CA PHE A 816 3.32 -24.30 10.42
C PHE A 816 3.21 -25.74 10.94
N GLY A 817 3.18 -26.73 10.06
CA GLY A 817 3.08 -28.15 10.44
C GLY A 817 4.22 -28.59 11.34
N VAL A 818 5.45 -28.26 10.98
CA VAL A 818 6.64 -28.56 11.79
C VAL A 818 6.57 -27.82 13.14
N ALA A 819 6.26 -26.53 13.13
CA ALA A 819 6.14 -25.73 14.35
C ALA A 819 5.03 -26.28 15.29
N ALA A 820 3.84 -26.55 14.76
CA ALA A 820 2.72 -27.09 15.54
C ALA A 820 3.06 -28.46 16.15
N ILE A 821 3.68 -29.36 15.40
CA ILE A 821 4.12 -30.68 15.90
C ILE A 821 5.16 -30.49 17.02
N LEU A 822 6.16 -29.64 16.81
CA LEU A 822 7.20 -29.40 17.82
C LEU A 822 6.59 -28.84 19.13
N ILE A 823 5.71 -27.83 19.02
CA ILE A 823 5.04 -27.23 20.18
C ILE A 823 4.15 -28.26 20.89
N CYS A 824 3.37 -29.06 20.14
CA CYS A 824 2.54 -30.13 20.69
C CYS A 824 3.39 -31.20 21.43
N VAL A 825 4.55 -31.55 20.89
CA VAL A 825 5.49 -32.49 21.51
C VAL A 825 6.08 -31.93 22.79
N VAL A 826 6.52 -30.66 22.78
CA VAL A 826 7.05 -29.96 23.97
C VAL A 826 5.96 -29.85 25.04
N ALA A 827 4.76 -29.43 24.67
CA ALA A 827 3.61 -29.35 25.58
C ALA A 827 3.27 -30.71 26.21
N GLY A 828 3.22 -31.76 25.37
CA GLY A 828 3.01 -33.13 25.80
C GLY A 828 4.09 -33.61 26.74
N TYR A 829 5.36 -33.26 26.49
CA TYR A 829 6.49 -33.61 27.36
C TYR A 829 6.39 -32.91 28.72
N LEU A 830 6.12 -31.58 28.75
CA LEU A 830 5.97 -30.79 29.97
C LEU A 830 4.81 -31.32 30.85
N ALA A 831 3.65 -31.56 30.22
CA ALA A 831 2.49 -32.09 30.93
C ALA A 831 2.75 -33.47 31.49
N ASN A 832 3.44 -34.31 30.74
CA ASN A 832 3.78 -35.68 31.17
C ASN A 832 4.79 -35.69 32.33
N ASN A 833 5.74 -34.79 32.39
CA ASN A 833 6.65 -34.65 33.53
C ASN A 833 5.92 -34.27 34.82
N ARG A 834 4.84 -33.49 34.75
CA ARG A 834 3.97 -33.25 35.92
C ARG A 834 3.24 -34.49 36.36
N VAL A 835 2.68 -35.26 35.43
CA VAL A 835 1.95 -36.51 35.71
C VAL A 835 2.89 -37.60 36.23
N SER A 836 4.13 -37.63 35.77
CA SER A 836 5.11 -38.65 36.21
C SER A 836 5.55 -38.51 37.65
N LYS A 837 5.50 -37.30 38.18
CA LYS A 837 5.84 -36.98 39.58
C LYS A 837 4.74 -37.36 40.56
N LEU A 838 3.51 -37.63 40.11
CA LEU A 838 2.42 -38.07 40.95
C LEU A 838 2.57 -39.58 41.25
N SER A 839 2.42 -39.97 42.52
CA SER A 839 2.33 -41.37 42.89
C SER A 839 1.05 -42.01 42.28
N ILE A 840 1.04 -43.29 42.05
CA ILE A 840 -0.15 -43.99 41.55
C ILE A 840 -1.35 -43.75 42.45
N VAL A 841 -1.12 -43.79 43.76
CA VAL A 841 -2.13 -43.57 44.82
C VAL A 841 -2.66 -42.16 44.76
N GLU A 842 -1.77 -41.16 44.69
CA GLU A 842 -2.19 -39.76 44.55
C GLU A 842 -2.96 -39.51 43.23
N GLY A 843 -2.52 -40.11 42.11
CA GLY A 843 -3.22 -39.97 40.80
C GLY A 843 -4.60 -40.67 40.80
N LEU A 844 -4.78 -41.73 41.55
CA LEU A 844 -6.08 -42.41 41.75
C LEU A 844 -6.93 -41.69 42.83
N ARG A 845 -6.27 -41.15 43.86
CA ARG A 845 -6.89 -40.44 45.02
C ARG A 845 -7.09 -38.95 44.77
N ASN A 846 -6.52 -38.37 43.67
CA ASN A 846 -6.65 -36.95 43.30
C ASN A 846 -8.10 -36.54 43.09
N GLU A 847 -8.91 -36.89 44.04
CA GLU A 847 -10.33 -36.61 44.21
C GLU A 847 -10.56 -35.70 45.44
N GLU A 848 -9.55 -35.43 46.23
CA GLU A 848 -9.66 -34.57 47.41
C GLU A 848 -9.03 -33.19 47.18
#